data_893ddbbcc79f110cf43df331756be2ab
#
_entry.id   893ddbbcc79f110cf43df331756be2ab
#
_cell.length_a   1.000
_cell.length_b   1.000
_cell.length_c   1.000
_cell.angle_alpha   90.00
_cell.angle_beta   90.00
_cell.angle_gamma   90.00
#
_symmetry.space_group_name_H-M   'P 1'
#
loop_
_entity.id
_entity.type
_entity.pdbx_description
1 polymer ?
#
loop_
_entity_poly.entity_id
_entity_poly.type
_entity_poly.pdbx_seq_one_letter_code
_entity_poly.pdbx_strand_id
1 'polypeptide(L)'
;MTFKQKDPLEQAGRRLMRYLHELPLSESRRLEIASSVMQELQHMPPSPESSPGAQAMRILRGRLDKPPFDPVPTALPAMVRGHMTPEEMDRRPWWTAVSRLLQRLKKKLGFKVSSTDPLARFRTPRTEHEFFNEPWCRVALFRRIILAILVIGPALIAGPVFSTILPQKGSTVLEIILIAVFVLLLAWISIGFWTAMLGFATLVRHFDRMILTRVAEKETVIRPNVKTAILFPVCRENMGRVCAGIAATWRSLERAGQREGFDIFILSDTAQPDAWVEEEIAWKHLCQALQAEGKIFYRRRRINLKRKSGNVADFCRRFGKSYTYMVVMDADSVMSGETLKQMVITMEHQRRVGILQTAPAVTGRETLLARVQQFCNRAYGPMFAAGLHSMQLGDAQFWGHNAIIRIKPFMEHCALPRLPGKPPLGGDIMSHDFVESALMRRAGWGVWLAFNLPGSYEETPPTLLAELKRDRRWCTGNLQHLRLVFTRGLFPTHRVLFLNSAMSYISAFLWFLLLLLSTTEAILMAVRKPVYFPTTPSLFPHWPVWDPSWPLALLAFTAALLFLPKFFSAALIIARGAARHYGGSIRLLLSIFAEMIVSTLLAPIRMLFHTKFVFFILLGRQSGWGNQQRDDRGTPWKEAFRFHGAGTLFALIWGGVLYLLNPAFFFWISPIVGSLVLSIPISVFTSRASWGNRLRRWGLFLTPEEIDPPRELRELAESNARFDRIPSPLDLPEGSGFIKAALHPEINALHRTLLARRPGKKSLFLREHRDELLNKALTLGPAALSDHEKNELLCDTEMMEKLHKVLWELPEEKLASKWRLCI
;
A
#
# COMPACT_ATOMS: atom_id res chain seq x y z
N MET A 1 48.98 -35.99 -1.75
CA MET A 1 47.66 -36.67 -1.76
C MET A 1 47.20 -36.71 -3.20
N THR A 2 47.35 -37.87 -3.84
CA THR A 2 46.99 -38.17 -5.22
C THR A 2 45.47 -38.22 -5.28
N PHE A 3 44.85 -37.22 -5.96
CA PHE A 3 43.41 -37.27 -6.31
C PHE A 3 43.19 -38.49 -7.19
N LYS A 4 42.54 -39.54 -6.66
CA LYS A 4 41.99 -40.62 -7.48
C LYS A 4 41.05 -39.99 -8.51
N GLN A 5 41.42 -40.00 -9.81
CA GLN A 5 40.51 -39.68 -10.92
C GLN A 5 39.30 -40.63 -10.75
N LYS A 6 38.12 -40.03 -10.46
CA LYS A 6 36.87 -40.78 -10.37
C LYS A 6 36.51 -41.27 -11.77
N ASP A 7 36.07 -42.56 -11.83
CA ASP A 7 35.65 -43.17 -13.08
C ASP A 7 34.63 -42.28 -13.82
N PRO A 8 34.89 -41.92 -15.08
CA PRO A 8 34.01 -41.09 -15.89
C PRO A 8 32.59 -41.68 -16.04
N LEU A 9 32.43 -42.98 -16.04
CA LEU A 9 31.14 -43.67 -16.10
C LEU A 9 30.40 -43.55 -14.76
N GLU A 10 31.09 -43.61 -13.64
CA GLU A 10 30.50 -43.39 -12.33
C GLU A 10 30.01 -41.93 -12.15
N GLN A 11 30.75 -40.98 -12.70
CA GLN A 11 30.32 -39.56 -12.74
C GLN A 11 29.09 -39.39 -13.61
N ALA A 12 29.06 -40.04 -14.78
CA ALA A 12 27.89 -40.02 -15.67
C ALA A 12 26.65 -40.60 -14.99
N GLY A 13 26.79 -41.71 -14.28
CA GLY A 13 25.71 -42.33 -13.53
C GLY A 13 25.17 -41.49 -12.39
N ARG A 14 26.03 -40.86 -11.61
CA ARG A 14 25.66 -39.92 -10.55
C ARG A 14 24.88 -38.71 -11.09
N ARG A 15 25.37 -38.12 -12.20
CA ARG A 15 24.72 -36.99 -12.85
C ARG A 15 23.36 -37.33 -13.43
N LEU A 16 23.25 -38.52 -14.04
CA LEU A 16 21.99 -39.05 -14.54
C LEU A 16 20.96 -39.25 -13.43
N MET A 17 21.37 -39.90 -12.33
CA MET A 17 20.49 -40.13 -11.18
C MET A 17 20.05 -38.80 -10.53
N ARG A 18 20.95 -37.83 -10.43
CA ARG A 18 20.61 -36.52 -9.88
C ARG A 18 19.56 -35.79 -10.76
N TYR A 19 19.69 -35.83 -12.08
CA TYR A 19 18.67 -35.30 -12.97
C TYR A 19 17.33 -36.06 -12.87
N LEU A 20 17.36 -37.37 -12.81
CA LEU A 20 16.16 -38.21 -12.65
C LEU A 20 15.47 -38.02 -11.31
N HIS A 21 16.24 -37.66 -10.26
CA HIS A 21 15.68 -37.36 -8.94
C HIS A 21 14.80 -36.10 -8.94
N GLU A 22 15.13 -35.14 -9.78
CA GLU A 22 14.35 -33.91 -9.94
C GLU A 22 13.12 -34.08 -10.86
N LEU A 23 12.86 -35.27 -11.37
CA LEU A 23 11.66 -35.60 -12.14
C LEU A 23 10.60 -36.25 -11.26
N PRO A 24 9.31 -36.00 -11.47
CA PRO A 24 8.19 -36.59 -10.74
C PRO A 24 7.99 -38.07 -11.15
N LEU A 25 9.02 -38.85 -11.00
CA LEU A 25 9.02 -40.28 -11.31
C LEU A 25 9.12 -41.13 -10.03
N SER A 26 8.50 -42.28 -10.01
CA SER A 26 8.70 -43.23 -8.92
C SER A 26 10.15 -43.74 -8.86
N GLU A 27 10.62 -44.12 -7.67
CA GLU A 27 12.00 -44.58 -7.49
C GLU A 27 12.36 -45.76 -8.40
N SER A 28 11.45 -46.71 -8.54
CA SER A 28 11.58 -47.84 -9.45
C SER A 28 11.77 -47.39 -10.91
N ARG A 29 11.00 -46.42 -11.34
CA ARG A 29 11.07 -45.92 -12.73
C ARG A 29 12.35 -45.13 -12.97
N ARG A 30 12.86 -44.37 -11.98
CA ARG A 30 14.15 -43.69 -12.05
C ARG A 30 15.31 -44.70 -12.22
N LEU A 31 15.33 -45.75 -11.42
CA LEU A 31 16.32 -46.80 -11.51
C LEU A 31 16.27 -47.56 -12.84
N GLU A 32 15.07 -47.86 -13.33
CA GLU A 32 14.88 -48.53 -14.63
C GLU A 32 15.44 -47.65 -15.78
N ILE A 33 15.11 -46.36 -15.81
CA ILE A 33 15.61 -45.44 -16.81
C ILE A 33 17.12 -45.27 -16.67
N ALA A 34 17.64 -45.10 -15.47
CA ALA A 34 19.06 -44.91 -15.24
C ALA A 34 19.86 -46.16 -15.67
N SER A 35 19.43 -47.34 -15.29
CA SER A 35 20.12 -48.61 -15.68
C SER A 35 20.12 -48.79 -17.20
N SER A 36 19.02 -48.53 -17.85
CA SER A 36 18.88 -48.64 -19.30
C SER A 36 19.73 -47.63 -20.06
N VAL A 37 19.82 -46.37 -19.58
CA VAL A 37 20.69 -45.32 -20.18
C VAL A 37 22.16 -45.65 -19.96
N MET A 38 22.54 -46.13 -18.80
CA MET A 38 23.93 -46.54 -18.49
C MET A 38 24.37 -47.76 -19.28
N GLN A 39 23.47 -48.72 -19.49
CA GLN A 39 23.72 -49.89 -20.33
C GLN A 39 23.97 -49.50 -21.78
N GLU A 40 23.20 -48.62 -22.33
CA GLU A 40 23.39 -48.07 -23.67
C GLU A 40 24.69 -47.29 -23.81
N LEU A 41 25.02 -46.49 -22.79
CA LEU A 41 26.25 -45.72 -22.73
C LEU A 41 27.51 -46.62 -22.69
N GLN A 42 27.47 -47.80 -22.04
CA GLN A 42 28.57 -48.75 -21.99
C GLN A 42 28.86 -49.40 -23.35
N HIS A 43 27.86 -49.52 -24.19
CA HIS A 43 27.98 -50.09 -25.53
C HIS A 43 28.33 -49.08 -26.63
N MET A 44 28.37 -47.77 -26.30
CA MET A 44 28.74 -46.71 -27.24
C MET A 44 30.28 -46.55 -27.33
N PRO A 45 30.82 -46.35 -28.52
CA PRO A 45 32.24 -46.06 -28.68
C PRO A 45 32.57 -44.72 -28.02
N PRO A 46 33.74 -44.58 -27.35
CA PRO A 46 34.17 -43.34 -26.72
C PRO A 46 34.28 -42.23 -27.79
N SER A 47 33.53 -41.16 -27.61
CA SER A 47 33.61 -39.99 -28.51
C SER A 47 34.63 -39.00 -28.00
N PRO A 48 35.61 -38.57 -28.81
CA PRO A 48 36.59 -37.59 -28.37
C PRO A 48 36.01 -36.19 -28.12
N GLU A 49 34.83 -35.93 -28.63
CA GLU A 49 34.18 -34.61 -28.56
C GLU A 49 33.16 -34.46 -27.41
N SER A 50 32.76 -35.54 -26.72
CA SER A 50 31.75 -35.51 -25.67
C SER A 50 32.06 -36.36 -24.48
N SER A 51 31.89 -35.84 -23.27
CA SER A 51 32.05 -36.59 -22.01
C SER A 51 30.97 -37.68 -21.90
N PRO A 52 31.27 -38.80 -21.15
CA PRO A 52 30.28 -39.85 -20.88
C PRO A 52 28.99 -39.28 -20.22
N GLY A 53 29.10 -38.30 -19.36
CA GLY A 53 27.97 -37.60 -18.77
C GLY A 53 27.10 -36.88 -19.81
N ALA A 54 27.70 -36.24 -20.81
CA ALA A 54 26.97 -35.59 -21.90
C ALA A 54 26.25 -36.57 -22.79
N GLN A 55 26.90 -37.72 -23.07
CA GLN A 55 26.29 -38.80 -23.85
C GLN A 55 25.10 -39.42 -23.09
N ALA A 56 25.23 -39.71 -21.81
CA ALA A 56 24.15 -40.20 -20.95
C ALA A 56 22.92 -39.25 -20.98
N MET A 57 23.13 -37.94 -20.86
CA MET A 57 22.05 -36.95 -20.92
C MET A 57 21.39 -36.84 -22.29
N ARG A 58 22.14 -37.06 -23.41
CA ARG A 58 21.54 -37.13 -24.74
C ARG A 58 20.68 -38.36 -24.92
N ILE A 59 21.14 -39.54 -24.49
CA ILE A 59 20.38 -40.81 -24.51
C ILE A 59 19.09 -40.64 -23.69
N LEU A 60 19.21 -40.12 -22.48
CA LEU A 60 18.06 -39.87 -21.60
C LEU A 60 17.00 -39.00 -22.30
N ARG A 61 17.40 -37.94 -22.95
CA ARG A 61 16.47 -37.06 -23.68
C ARG A 61 15.79 -37.70 -24.87
N GLY A 62 16.49 -38.55 -25.60
CA GLY A 62 15.90 -39.34 -26.67
C GLY A 62 14.82 -40.31 -26.17
N ARG A 63 14.92 -40.76 -24.92
CA ARG A 63 13.94 -41.66 -24.29
C ARG A 63 12.79 -40.94 -23.58
N LEU A 64 13.00 -39.67 -23.19
CA LEU A 64 11.96 -38.79 -22.69
C LEU A 64 11.25 -38.15 -23.89
N ASP A 65 10.45 -38.92 -24.63
CA ASP A 65 9.75 -38.53 -25.88
C ASP A 65 8.76 -37.36 -25.70
N LYS A 66 8.43 -37.01 -24.48
CA LYS A 66 7.67 -35.82 -24.09
C LYS A 66 8.34 -35.21 -22.87
N PRO A 67 8.35 -33.88 -22.71
CA PRO A 67 8.67 -33.31 -21.43
C PRO A 67 7.83 -34.06 -20.37
N PRO A 68 8.44 -34.57 -19.28
CA PRO A 68 7.75 -35.44 -18.30
C PRO A 68 6.70 -34.70 -17.48
N PHE A 69 6.26 -33.60 -17.98
CA PHE A 69 5.29 -32.67 -17.38
C PHE A 69 4.16 -32.48 -18.36
N ASP A 70 2.95 -32.76 -17.90
CA ASP A 70 1.78 -32.22 -18.56
C ASP A 70 1.97 -30.71 -18.70
N PRO A 71 1.85 -30.15 -19.89
CA PRO A 71 1.90 -28.72 -20.06
C PRO A 71 0.85 -28.12 -19.10
N VAL A 72 1.26 -27.14 -18.32
CA VAL A 72 0.32 -26.33 -17.52
C VAL A 72 -0.89 -26.08 -18.41
N PRO A 73 -2.13 -26.41 -17.97
CA PRO A 73 -3.29 -26.42 -18.85
C PRO A 73 -3.34 -25.21 -19.73
N THR A 74 -3.42 -25.42 -21.03
CA THR A 74 -3.46 -24.35 -22.07
C THR A 74 -4.66 -23.41 -21.94
N ALA A 75 -5.56 -23.69 -21.01
CA ALA A 75 -6.67 -22.84 -20.59
C ALA A 75 -6.25 -21.59 -19.76
N LEU A 76 -4.98 -21.45 -19.39
CA LEU A 76 -4.49 -20.17 -18.91
C LEU A 76 -4.70 -19.12 -20.01
N PRO A 77 -5.45 -18.03 -19.76
CA PRO A 77 -5.52 -16.95 -20.74
C PRO A 77 -4.09 -16.58 -21.06
N ALA A 78 -3.71 -16.76 -22.31
CA ALA A 78 -2.35 -16.65 -22.77
C ALA A 78 -1.74 -15.40 -22.14
N MET A 79 -0.63 -15.56 -21.44
CA MET A 79 0.09 -14.45 -20.81
C MET A 79 0.67 -13.58 -21.90
N VAL A 80 -0.21 -12.84 -22.58
CA VAL A 80 0.14 -12.04 -23.74
C VAL A 80 0.86 -10.81 -23.26
N ARG A 81 2.15 -10.74 -23.51
CA ARG A 81 2.96 -9.52 -23.40
C ARG A 81 2.52 -8.56 -24.51
N GLY A 82 1.55 -7.70 -24.24
CA GLY A 82 1.25 -6.58 -25.09
C GLY A 82 2.33 -5.51 -24.96
N HIS A 83 2.90 -5.04 -26.08
CA HIS A 83 3.57 -3.75 -26.10
C HIS A 83 2.52 -2.70 -25.74
N MET A 84 2.76 -1.93 -24.69
CA MET A 84 2.08 -0.66 -24.56
C MET A 84 2.71 0.26 -25.60
N THR A 85 1.94 0.65 -26.61
CA THR A 85 2.27 1.86 -27.36
C THR A 85 2.21 3.00 -26.35
N PRO A 86 3.24 3.83 -26.22
CA PRO A 86 3.11 5.05 -25.46
C PRO A 86 1.96 5.82 -26.14
N GLU A 87 0.88 6.09 -25.39
CA GLU A 87 -0.02 7.17 -25.77
C GLU A 87 0.85 8.42 -25.82
N GLU A 88 0.79 9.18 -26.89
CA GLU A 88 1.51 10.44 -27.02
C GLU A 88 1.21 11.32 -25.81
N MET A 89 2.19 11.46 -24.94
CA MET A 89 2.08 12.25 -23.73
C MET A 89 2.22 13.71 -24.10
N ASP A 90 1.12 14.44 -24.04
CA ASP A 90 1.12 15.89 -24.24
C ASP A 90 2.02 16.57 -23.19
N ARG A 91 3.24 16.91 -23.60
CA ARG A 91 4.29 17.52 -22.75
C ARG A 91 4.00 19.01 -22.53
N ARG A 92 2.96 19.38 -21.77
CA ARG A 92 2.69 20.80 -21.47
C ARG A 92 3.28 21.20 -20.12
N PRO A 93 3.92 22.40 -20.05
CA PRO A 93 4.53 22.90 -18.83
C PRO A 93 3.49 23.29 -17.76
N TRP A 94 3.89 23.30 -16.48
CA TRP A 94 3.03 23.57 -15.31
C TRP A 94 2.34 24.95 -15.31
N TRP A 95 2.95 25.96 -15.97
CA TRP A 95 2.34 27.31 -16.10
C TRP A 95 1.05 27.32 -16.91
N THR A 96 0.68 26.27 -17.61
CA THR A 96 -0.62 26.14 -18.27
C THR A 96 -1.80 26.13 -17.28
N ALA A 97 -1.55 25.83 -16.00
CA ALA A 97 -2.58 25.98 -14.95
C ALA A 97 -2.77 27.46 -14.58
N VAL A 98 -1.67 28.20 -14.47
CA VAL A 98 -1.67 29.65 -14.21
C VAL A 98 -2.21 30.39 -15.42
N SER A 99 -1.83 30.02 -16.64
CA SER A 99 -2.37 30.60 -17.86
C SER A 99 -3.89 30.36 -18.00
N ARG A 100 -4.41 29.22 -17.56
CA ARG A 100 -5.86 28.95 -17.52
C ARG A 100 -6.59 29.77 -16.47
N LEU A 101 -5.98 30.04 -15.31
CA LEU A 101 -6.53 30.97 -14.32
C LEU A 101 -6.58 32.40 -14.89
N LEU A 102 -5.50 32.84 -15.53
CA LEU A 102 -5.43 34.12 -16.22
C LEU A 102 -6.42 34.24 -17.40
N GLN A 103 -6.62 33.15 -18.15
CA GLN A 103 -7.63 33.09 -19.20
C GLN A 103 -9.06 33.19 -18.65
N ARG A 104 -9.35 32.61 -17.47
CA ARG A 104 -10.64 32.74 -16.79
C ARG A 104 -10.88 34.18 -16.30
N LEU A 105 -9.85 34.81 -15.74
CA LEU A 105 -9.87 36.22 -15.36
C LEU A 105 -10.08 37.10 -16.59
N LYS A 106 -9.36 36.87 -17.68
CA LYS A 106 -9.56 37.58 -18.96
C LYS A 106 -10.98 37.39 -19.51
N LYS A 107 -11.54 36.16 -19.44
CA LYS A 107 -12.93 35.91 -19.86
C LYS A 107 -13.96 36.60 -18.98
N LYS A 108 -13.74 36.67 -17.66
CA LYS A 108 -14.57 37.48 -16.74
C LYS A 108 -14.47 38.98 -17.01
N LEU A 109 -13.33 39.43 -17.52
CA LEU A 109 -13.08 40.83 -17.90
C LEU A 109 -13.46 41.15 -19.36
N GLY A 110 -14.19 40.28 -20.06
CA GLY A 110 -14.75 40.53 -21.41
C GLY A 110 -13.82 40.27 -22.59
N PHE A 111 -12.60 39.69 -22.38
CA PHE A 111 -11.68 39.42 -23.49
C PHE A 111 -12.01 38.07 -24.20
N LYS A 112 -12.05 38.08 -25.55
CA LYS A 112 -12.19 36.84 -26.35
C LYS A 112 -10.96 35.90 -26.14
N VAL A 113 -11.19 34.68 -25.68
CA VAL A 113 -10.14 33.69 -25.44
C VAL A 113 -10.41 32.43 -26.29
N SER A 114 -9.46 32.05 -27.13
CA SER A 114 -9.48 30.81 -27.92
C SER A 114 -9.46 29.58 -27.01
N SER A 115 -10.42 28.67 -27.20
CA SER A 115 -10.64 27.51 -26.34
C SER A 115 -10.13 26.23 -27.00
N THR A 116 -8.88 25.87 -26.77
CA THR A 116 -8.41 24.49 -26.92
C THR A 116 -8.34 23.83 -25.53
N ASP A 117 -9.33 23.03 -25.17
CA ASP A 117 -9.38 22.29 -23.92
C ASP A 117 -8.84 20.85 -24.15
N PRO A 118 -7.67 20.51 -23.63
CA PRO A 118 -7.10 19.16 -23.85
C PRO A 118 -7.90 18.05 -23.17
N LEU A 119 -8.79 18.38 -22.22
CA LEU A 119 -9.69 17.44 -21.56
C LEU A 119 -11.07 17.35 -22.24
N ALA A 120 -11.29 18.08 -23.35
CA ALA A 120 -12.55 18.01 -24.08
C ALA A 120 -12.88 16.59 -24.62
N ARG A 121 -11.88 15.76 -24.85
CA ARG A 121 -12.03 14.35 -25.22
C ARG A 121 -12.72 13.49 -24.15
N PHE A 122 -12.77 13.97 -22.91
CA PHE A 122 -13.40 13.27 -21.78
C PHE A 122 -14.76 13.88 -21.39
N ARG A 123 -15.36 14.68 -22.26
CA ARG A 123 -16.74 15.13 -22.04
C ARG A 123 -17.68 13.95 -22.21
N THR A 124 -18.20 13.46 -21.09
CA THR A 124 -19.39 12.60 -21.14
C THR A 124 -20.58 13.46 -21.53
N PRO A 125 -21.46 12.98 -22.43
CA PRO A 125 -22.62 13.76 -22.91
C PRO A 125 -23.77 13.87 -21.90
N ARG A 126 -23.53 13.64 -20.62
CA ARG A 126 -24.56 13.78 -19.57
C ARG A 126 -24.58 15.19 -19.03
N THR A 127 -25.72 15.79 -19.04
CA THR A 127 -26.00 17.12 -18.46
C THR A 127 -25.82 17.09 -16.95
N GLU A 128 -25.13 18.09 -16.38
CA GLU A 128 -24.88 18.20 -14.92
C GLU A 128 -26.17 18.07 -14.08
N HIS A 129 -27.34 18.39 -14.63
CA HIS A 129 -28.64 18.31 -13.97
C HIS A 129 -29.09 16.92 -13.55
N GLU A 130 -28.73 15.85 -14.29
CA GLU A 130 -29.12 14.48 -13.93
C GLU A 130 -28.41 13.92 -12.68
N PHE A 131 -27.23 14.47 -12.34
CA PHE A 131 -26.43 13.98 -11.21
C PHE A 131 -26.89 14.49 -9.85
N PHE A 132 -27.55 15.64 -9.80
CA PHE A 132 -28.04 16.25 -8.55
C PHE A 132 -29.44 15.79 -8.16
N ASN A 133 -30.13 15.02 -9.00
CA ASN A 133 -31.49 14.56 -8.75
C ASN A 133 -31.58 13.27 -7.91
N GLU A 134 -30.46 12.64 -7.58
CA GLU A 134 -30.51 11.47 -6.70
C GLU A 134 -30.84 11.88 -5.25
N PRO A 135 -31.72 11.15 -4.55
CA PRO A 135 -32.16 11.53 -3.19
C PRO A 135 -31.02 11.71 -2.20
N TRP A 136 -29.98 10.88 -2.32
CA TRP A 136 -28.81 10.97 -1.45
C TRP A 136 -28.00 12.26 -1.62
N CYS A 137 -28.02 12.90 -2.79
CA CYS A 137 -27.26 14.13 -3.03
C CYS A 137 -27.76 15.28 -2.12
N ARG A 138 -29.07 15.39 -1.95
CA ARG A 138 -29.69 16.41 -1.07
C ARG A 138 -29.35 16.14 0.40
N VAL A 139 -29.42 14.87 0.81
CA VAL A 139 -29.04 14.46 2.16
C VAL A 139 -27.58 14.74 2.44
N ALA A 140 -26.70 14.40 1.49
CA ALA A 140 -25.27 14.68 1.60
C ALA A 140 -24.97 16.18 1.71
N LEU A 141 -25.61 16.99 0.88
CA LEU A 141 -25.42 18.45 0.91
C LEU A 141 -25.84 19.02 2.27
N PHE A 142 -27.01 18.64 2.79
CA PHE A 142 -27.49 19.08 4.10
C PHE A 142 -26.52 18.70 5.23
N ARG A 143 -26.07 17.45 5.26
CA ARG A 143 -25.10 16.96 6.28
C ARG A 143 -23.77 17.73 6.18
N ARG A 144 -23.32 18.05 4.98
CA ARG A 144 -22.07 18.80 4.73
C ARG A 144 -22.19 20.27 5.13
N ILE A 145 -23.32 20.91 4.93
CA ILE A 145 -23.57 22.29 5.39
C ILE A 145 -23.53 22.34 6.92
N ILE A 146 -24.21 21.41 7.59
CA ILE A 146 -24.16 21.31 9.05
C ILE A 146 -22.72 21.10 9.52
N LEU A 147 -21.99 20.18 8.91
CA LEU A 147 -20.58 19.95 9.26
C LEU A 147 -19.74 21.22 9.09
N ALA A 148 -19.92 21.94 7.98
CA ALA A 148 -19.19 23.18 7.72
C ALA A 148 -19.47 24.26 8.79
N ILE A 149 -20.72 24.43 9.20
CA ILE A 149 -21.10 25.35 10.28
C ILE A 149 -20.45 24.95 11.61
N LEU A 150 -20.53 23.66 11.95
CA LEU A 150 -19.96 23.10 13.19
C LEU A 150 -18.42 23.16 13.23
N VAL A 151 -17.77 23.17 12.09
CA VAL A 151 -16.30 23.28 11.99
C VAL A 151 -15.85 24.73 11.98
N ILE A 152 -16.46 25.55 11.11
CA ILE A 152 -16.02 26.94 10.88
C ILE A 152 -16.45 27.86 12.03
N GLY A 153 -17.67 27.70 12.53
CA GLY A 153 -18.21 28.57 13.59
C GLY A 153 -17.32 28.62 14.85
N PRO A 154 -17.07 27.49 15.52
CA PRO A 154 -16.20 27.47 16.71
C PRO A 154 -14.76 27.94 16.42
N ALA A 155 -14.22 27.63 15.22
CA ALA A 155 -12.87 28.07 14.86
C ALA A 155 -12.77 29.59 14.73
N LEU A 156 -13.78 30.22 14.13
CA LEU A 156 -13.86 31.69 14.02
C LEU A 156 -14.08 32.37 15.38
N ILE A 157 -14.84 31.77 16.28
CA ILE A 157 -15.03 32.28 17.67
C ILE A 157 -13.74 32.16 18.47
N ALA A 158 -12.99 31.08 18.29
CA ALA A 158 -11.75 30.85 19.02
C ALA A 158 -10.61 31.82 18.59
N GLY A 159 -10.66 32.39 17.40
CA GLY A 159 -9.68 33.36 16.93
C GLY A 159 -9.58 34.60 17.82
N PRO A 160 -10.68 35.37 18.01
CA PRO A 160 -10.72 36.52 18.95
C PRO A 160 -10.31 36.11 20.39
N VAL A 161 -10.79 34.97 20.89
CA VAL A 161 -10.37 34.46 22.20
C VAL A 161 -8.86 34.23 22.27
N PHE A 162 -8.27 33.63 21.22
CA PHE A 162 -6.83 33.45 21.16
C PHE A 162 -6.07 34.79 21.09
N SER A 163 -6.63 35.79 20.40
CA SER A 163 -6.01 37.14 20.32
C SER A 163 -5.89 37.79 21.70
N THR A 164 -6.84 37.59 22.62
CA THR A 164 -6.78 38.15 23.98
C THR A 164 -5.65 37.61 24.83
N ILE A 165 -5.15 36.40 24.50
CA ILE A 165 -4.03 35.76 25.19
C ILE A 165 -2.69 36.33 24.73
N LEU A 166 -2.63 36.88 23.53
CA LEU A 166 -1.41 37.40 22.94
C LEU A 166 -1.02 38.75 23.55
N PRO A 167 0.27 39.04 23.66
CA PRO A 167 0.78 40.25 24.38
C PRO A 167 0.24 41.57 23.84
N GLN A 168 0.11 41.66 22.50
CA GLN A 168 -0.37 42.86 21.83
C GLN A 168 -1.79 42.70 21.23
N LYS A 169 -2.53 41.68 21.74
CA LYS A 169 -3.95 41.44 21.41
C LYS A 169 -4.24 41.34 19.91
N GLY A 170 -3.30 40.77 19.13
CA GLY A 170 -3.44 40.57 17.70
C GLY A 170 -3.09 41.80 16.84
N SER A 171 -2.37 42.80 17.39
CA SER A 171 -2.05 44.01 16.63
C SER A 171 -0.77 43.90 15.77
N THR A 172 0.10 42.97 16.07
CA THR A 172 1.33 42.75 15.28
C THR A 172 1.13 41.75 14.14
N VAL A 173 1.95 41.89 13.08
CA VAL A 173 1.96 40.92 11.96
C VAL A 173 2.22 39.50 12.42
N LEU A 174 3.12 39.32 13.40
CA LEU A 174 3.43 38.00 13.99
C LEU A 174 2.20 37.38 14.65
N GLU A 175 1.48 38.17 15.47
CA GLU A 175 0.27 37.70 16.14
C GLU A 175 -0.89 37.44 15.19
N ILE A 176 -1.05 38.24 14.13
CA ILE A 176 -2.06 38.00 13.06
C ILE A 176 -1.81 36.67 12.39
N ILE A 177 -0.54 36.37 12.06
CA ILE A 177 -0.18 35.07 11.45
C ILE A 177 -0.44 33.93 12.44
N LEU A 178 -0.09 34.11 13.71
CA LEU A 178 -0.36 33.13 14.77
C LEU A 178 -1.86 32.81 14.88
N ILE A 179 -2.71 33.83 14.92
CA ILE A 179 -4.17 33.67 14.98
C ILE A 179 -4.69 32.94 13.74
N ALA A 180 -4.23 33.34 12.55
CA ALA A 180 -4.66 32.70 11.30
C ALA A 180 -4.28 31.21 11.25
N VAL A 181 -3.05 30.86 11.64
CA VAL A 181 -2.58 29.47 11.69
C VAL A 181 -3.33 28.68 12.78
N PHE A 182 -3.56 29.26 13.95
CA PHE A 182 -4.33 28.65 15.02
C PHE A 182 -5.76 28.33 14.60
N VAL A 183 -6.49 29.29 14.01
CA VAL A 183 -7.87 29.11 13.52
C VAL A 183 -7.93 28.00 12.48
N LEU A 184 -6.98 27.97 11.53
CA LEU A 184 -6.92 26.94 10.49
C LEU A 184 -6.67 25.54 11.08
N LEU A 185 -5.76 25.42 12.07
CA LEU A 185 -5.48 24.15 12.75
C LEU A 185 -6.66 23.69 13.61
N LEU A 186 -7.31 24.60 14.31
CA LEU A 186 -8.49 24.29 15.11
C LEU A 186 -9.66 23.81 14.23
N ALA A 187 -9.89 24.46 13.09
CA ALA A 187 -10.87 24.01 12.10
C ALA A 187 -10.50 22.60 11.59
N TRP A 188 -9.22 22.34 11.31
CA TRP A 188 -8.74 21.03 10.88
C TRP A 188 -9.02 19.92 11.90
N ILE A 189 -8.73 20.14 13.17
CA ILE A 189 -9.01 19.18 14.25
C ILE A 189 -10.53 18.98 14.41
N SER A 190 -11.30 20.05 14.30
CA SER A 190 -12.77 20.03 14.41
C SER A 190 -13.42 19.16 13.33
N ILE A 191 -12.86 19.06 12.11
CA ILE A 191 -13.36 18.15 11.05
C ILE A 191 -13.35 16.71 11.57
N GLY A 192 -12.23 16.27 12.16
CA GLY A 192 -12.10 14.92 12.71
C GLY A 192 -13.12 14.64 13.82
N PHE A 193 -13.25 15.57 14.76
CA PHE A 193 -14.22 15.49 15.86
C PHE A 193 -15.66 15.35 15.36
N TRP A 194 -16.13 16.26 14.52
CA TRP A 194 -17.50 16.26 14.03
C TRP A 194 -17.81 15.08 13.10
N THR A 195 -16.82 14.61 12.34
CA THR A 195 -16.94 13.37 11.56
C THR A 195 -17.19 12.18 12.50
N ALA A 196 -16.44 12.08 13.59
CA ALA A 196 -16.65 11.04 14.60
C ALA A 196 -18.03 11.16 15.29
N MET A 197 -18.48 12.37 15.61
CA MET A 197 -19.82 12.60 16.22
C MET A 197 -20.96 12.24 15.27
N LEU A 198 -20.85 12.55 13.98
CA LEU A 198 -21.80 12.07 12.96
C LEU A 198 -21.85 10.55 12.89
N GLY A 199 -20.68 9.90 12.99
CA GLY A 199 -20.60 8.43 13.06
C GLY A 199 -21.20 7.87 14.32
N PHE A 200 -20.94 8.47 15.47
CA PHE A 200 -21.58 8.11 16.74
C PHE A 200 -23.10 8.16 16.63
N ALA A 201 -23.65 9.28 16.13
CA ALA A 201 -25.08 9.43 15.92
C ALA A 201 -25.67 8.38 14.95
N THR A 202 -24.93 8.04 13.87
CA THR A 202 -25.32 7.00 12.91
C THR A 202 -25.36 5.61 13.56
N LEU A 203 -24.35 5.28 14.38
CA LEU A 203 -24.24 4.00 15.05
C LEU A 203 -25.25 3.83 16.20
N VAL A 204 -25.55 4.91 16.95
CA VAL A 204 -26.56 4.88 18.02
C VAL A 204 -27.98 4.67 17.47
N ARG A 205 -28.29 5.34 16.36
CA ARG A 205 -29.62 5.24 15.74
C ARG A 205 -29.88 3.90 15.07
N HIS A 206 -28.88 3.06 14.86
CA HIS A 206 -28.94 1.77 14.15
C HIS A 206 -29.59 1.82 12.75
N PHE A 207 -29.97 2.98 12.27
CA PHE A 207 -30.75 3.17 11.06
C PHE A 207 -30.26 4.36 10.24
N ASP A 208 -29.56 4.08 9.13
CA ASP A 208 -29.40 5.03 8.02
C ASP A 208 -30.00 4.39 6.75
N ARG A 209 -30.99 5.07 6.15
CA ARG A 209 -31.63 4.63 4.88
C ARG A 209 -30.63 4.57 3.72
N MET A 210 -29.49 5.24 3.85
CA MET A 210 -28.47 5.34 2.81
C MET A 210 -27.44 4.19 2.84
N ILE A 211 -27.59 3.19 3.72
CA ILE A 211 -26.75 2.01 3.74
C ILE A 211 -27.14 1.08 2.59
N LEU A 212 -26.27 0.98 1.56
CA LEU A 212 -26.55 0.19 0.35
C LEU A 212 -26.50 -1.32 0.59
N THR A 213 -25.67 -1.78 1.53
CA THR A 213 -25.40 -3.20 1.79
C THR A 213 -26.56 -3.95 2.40
N ARG A 214 -27.60 -3.28 2.88
CA ARG A 214 -28.83 -3.91 3.42
C ARG A 214 -29.57 -4.77 2.40
N VAL A 215 -29.39 -4.50 1.12
CA VAL A 215 -30.00 -5.33 0.07
C VAL A 215 -29.40 -6.74 0.11
N ALA A 216 -28.10 -6.85 0.36
CA ALA A 216 -27.40 -8.12 0.44
C ALA A 216 -27.79 -8.97 1.66
N GLU A 217 -28.43 -8.37 2.69
CA GLU A 217 -28.98 -9.11 3.82
C GLU A 217 -30.23 -9.93 3.43
N LYS A 218 -30.96 -9.52 2.39
CA LYS A 218 -32.19 -10.15 1.92
C LYS A 218 -31.97 -11.09 0.74
N GLU A 219 -30.97 -10.82 -0.10
CA GLU A 219 -30.68 -11.61 -1.29
C GLU A 219 -29.36 -12.36 -1.10
N THR A 220 -29.38 -13.64 -1.46
CA THR A 220 -28.25 -14.55 -1.18
C THR A 220 -27.60 -15.12 -2.44
N VAL A 221 -28.14 -14.84 -3.63
CA VAL A 221 -27.70 -15.46 -4.88
C VAL A 221 -27.10 -14.43 -5.85
N ILE A 222 -25.88 -14.69 -6.28
CA ILE A 222 -25.24 -13.96 -7.40
C ILE A 222 -25.77 -14.52 -8.73
N ARG A 223 -26.05 -13.65 -9.70
CA ARG A 223 -26.49 -14.08 -11.04
C ARG A 223 -25.44 -14.95 -11.72
N PRO A 224 -25.79 -16.04 -12.40
CA PRO A 224 -24.84 -17.00 -12.97
C PRO A 224 -23.83 -16.39 -13.97
N ASN A 225 -24.21 -15.32 -14.66
CA ASN A 225 -23.38 -14.68 -15.68
C ASN A 225 -22.41 -13.62 -15.14
N VAL A 226 -22.37 -13.39 -13.82
CA VAL A 226 -21.52 -12.40 -13.21
C VAL A 226 -20.20 -13.04 -12.81
N LYS A 227 -19.10 -12.57 -13.43
CA LYS A 227 -17.75 -12.97 -13.06
C LYS A 227 -16.98 -11.82 -12.43
N THR A 228 -16.27 -12.12 -11.36
CA THR A 228 -15.46 -11.16 -10.60
C THR A 228 -14.01 -11.61 -10.56
N ALA A 229 -13.09 -10.71 -10.91
CA ALA A 229 -11.65 -10.95 -10.78
C ALA A 229 -11.14 -10.37 -9.47
N ILE A 230 -10.40 -11.14 -8.68
CA ILE A 230 -9.69 -10.66 -7.49
C ILE A 230 -8.24 -10.44 -7.87
N LEU A 231 -7.76 -9.21 -7.72
CA LEU A 231 -6.44 -8.78 -8.18
C LEU A 231 -5.51 -8.56 -6.99
N PHE A 232 -4.37 -9.26 -6.99
CA PHE A 232 -3.27 -9.08 -6.05
C PHE A 232 -2.06 -8.51 -6.77
N PRO A 233 -1.89 -7.18 -6.83
CA PRO A 233 -0.68 -6.56 -7.34
C PRO A 233 0.48 -6.80 -6.38
N VAL A 234 1.55 -7.44 -6.86
CA VAL A 234 2.74 -7.77 -6.07
C VAL A 234 3.99 -7.13 -6.69
N CYS A 235 4.95 -6.75 -5.84
CA CYS A 235 6.24 -6.21 -6.25
C CYS A 235 7.28 -6.46 -5.16
N ARG A 236 8.07 -7.52 -5.28
CA ARG A 236 9.08 -7.94 -4.28
C ARG A 236 8.46 -8.23 -2.90
N GLU A 237 7.30 -8.81 -2.89
CA GLU A 237 6.63 -9.22 -1.65
C GLU A 237 7.11 -10.61 -1.21
N ASN A 238 6.95 -10.93 0.07
CA ASN A 238 7.12 -12.29 0.55
C ASN A 238 5.98 -13.17 -0.01
N MET A 239 6.31 -14.05 -0.95
CA MET A 239 5.32 -14.86 -1.63
C MET A 239 4.66 -15.90 -0.72
N GLY A 240 5.34 -16.40 0.30
CA GLY A 240 4.73 -17.30 1.30
C GLY A 240 3.50 -16.64 1.93
N ARG A 241 3.66 -15.40 2.35
CA ARG A 241 2.58 -14.62 2.95
C ARG A 241 1.45 -14.25 1.97
N VAL A 242 1.82 -13.86 0.74
CA VAL A 242 0.83 -13.58 -0.32
C VAL A 242 0.01 -14.84 -0.63
N CYS A 243 0.68 -15.98 -0.78
CA CYS A 243 0.02 -17.27 -1.01
C CYS A 243 -0.89 -17.68 0.16
N ALA A 244 -0.47 -17.43 1.40
CA ALA A 244 -1.29 -17.70 2.57
C ALA A 244 -2.57 -16.84 2.60
N GLY A 245 -2.47 -15.54 2.28
CA GLY A 245 -3.61 -14.62 2.16
C GLY A 245 -4.59 -15.04 1.05
N ILE A 246 -4.05 -15.41 -0.12
CA ILE A 246 -4.85 -15.94 -1.22
C ILE A 246 -5.53 -17.26 -0.82
N ALA A 247 -4.82 -18.17 -0.15
CA ALA A 247 -5.36 -19.44 0.28
C ALA A 247 -6.52 -19.28 1.28
N ALA A 248 -6.39 -18.38 2.26
CA ALA A 248 -7.43 -18.06 3.23
C ALA A 248 -8.67 -17.48 2.53
N THR A 249 -8.49 -16.54 1.60
CA THR A 249 -9.57 -15.93 0.82
C THR A 249 -10.25 -16.97 -0.08
N TRP A 250 -9.49 -17.83 -0.75
CA TRP A 250 -10.01 -18.87 -1.64
C TRP A 250 -10.86 -19.90 -0.89
N ARG A 251 -10.36 -20.42 0.23
CA ARG A 251 -11.11 -21.37 1.08
C ARG A 251 -12.39 -20.73 1.63
N SER A 252 -12.35 -19.44 1.95
CA SER A 252 -13.52 -18.71 2.40
C SER A 252 -14.57 -18.56 1.28
N LEU A 253 -14.13 -18.32 0.02
CA LEU A 253 -15.02 -18.31 -1.15
C LEU A 253 -15.65 -19.69 -1.40
N GLU A 254 -14.88 -20.75 -1.22
CA GLU A 254 -15.38 -22.14 -1.35
C GLU A 254 -16.47 -22.43 -0.33
N ARG A 255 -16.27 -22.07 0.94
CA ARG A 255 -17.29 -22.18 2.00
C ARG A 255 -18.55 -21.35 1.74
N ALA A 256 -18.38 -20.18 1.13
CA ALA A 256 -19.50 -19.32 0.72
C ALA A 256 -20.23 -19.84 -0.53
N GLY A 257 -19.78 -20.96 -1.12
CA GLY A 257 -20.37 -21.54 -2.34
C GLY A 257 -20.18 -20.68 -3.59
N GLN A 258 -19.15 -19.82 -3.62
CA GLN A 258 -18.97 -18.80 -4.67
C GLN A 258 -17.73 -19.06 -5.56
N ARG A 259 -17.09 -20.22 -5.46
CA ARG A 259 -15.85 -20.56 -6.17
C ARG A 259 -15.94 -20.31 -7.69
N GLU A 260 -17.09 -20.62 -8.31
CA GLU A 260 -17.26 -20.54 -9.77
C GLU A 260 -17.34 -19.10 -10.29
N GLY A 261 -17.86 -18.17 -9.49
CA GLY A 261 -18.04 -16.76 -9.85
C GLY A 261 -16.76 -15.91 -9.75
N PHE A 262 -15.67 -16.46 -9.19
CA PHE A 262 -14.47 -15.70 -8.89
C PHE A 262 -13.23 -16.36 -9.49
N ASP A 263 -12.35 -15.52 -10.04
CA ASP A 263 -11.00 -15.90 -10.46
C ASP A 263 -9.98 -14.97 -9.79
N ILE A 264 -8.81 -15.49 -9.41
CA ILE A 264 -7.75 -14.74 -8.72
C ILE A 264 -6.58 -14.49 -9.65
N PHE A 265 -6.05 -13.27 -9.65
CA PHE A 265 -4.89 -12.87 -10.45
C PHE A 265 -3.78 -12.31 -9.57
N ILE A 266 -2.62 -12.95 -9.59
CA ILE A 266 -1.37 -12.41 -9.04
C ILE A 266 -0.73 -11.57 -10.14
N LEU A 267 -0.69 -10.24 -9.94
CA LEU A 267 -0.21 -9.28 -10.92
C LEU A 267 1.17 -8.77 -10.53
N SER A 268 2.23 -9.40 -11.04
CA SER A 268 3.61 -9.09 -10.67
C SER A 268 4.20 -7.92 -11.46
N ASP A 269 4.85 -7.01 -10.70
CA ASP A 269 5.72 -5.92 -11.16
C ASP A 269 7.18 -6.15 -10.76
N THR A 270 7.54 -7.34 -10.31
CA THR A 270 8.87 -7.69 -9.85
C THR A 270 9.87 -7.67 -11.00
N ALA A 271 10.91 -6.85 -10.86
CA ALA A 271 11.96 -6.69 -11.86
C ALA A 271 13.19 -7.56 -11.55
N GLN A 272 13.36 -8.05 -10.33
CA GLN A 272 14.49 -8.88 -9.93
C GLN A 272 14.32 -10.30 -10.49
N PRO A 273 15.36 -10.84 -11.18
CA PRO A 273 15.26 -12.13 -11.87
C PRO A 273 15.02 -13.30 -10.92
N ASP A 274 15.72 -13.33 -9.80
CA ASP A 274 15.60 -14.40 -8.82
C ASP A 274 14.21 -14.42 -8.16
N ALA A 275 13.74 -13.27 -7.71
CA ALA A 275 12.42 -13.13 -7.11
C ALA A 275 11.28 -13.43 -8.11
N TRP A 276 11.47 -13.13 -9.38
CA TRP A 276 10.51 -13.48 -10.42
C TRP A 276 10.26 -14.98 -10.51
N VAL A 277 11.33 -15.76 -10.58
CA VAL A 277 11.20 -17.23 -10.67
C VAL A 277 10.62 -17.81 -9.37
N GLU A 278 11.00 -17.26 -8.22
CA GLU A 278 10.43 -17.67 -6.93
C GLU A 278 8.92 -17.40 -6.82
N GLU A 279 8.45 -16.29 -7.40
CA GLU A 279 7.00 -16.01 -7.52
C GLU A 279 6.28 -17.06 -8.38
N GLU A 280 6.88 -17.52 -9.48
CA GLU A 280 6.31 -18.56 -10.35
C GLU A 280 6.23 -19.92 -9.63
N ILE A 281 7.27 -20.27 -8.89
CA ILE A 281 7.30 -21.50 -8.09
C ILE A 281 6.22 -21.44 -7.00
N ALA A 282 6.15 -20.33 -6.29
CA ALA A 282 5.17 -20.14 -5.23
C ALA A 282 3.73 -20.20 -5.76
N TRP A 283 3.46 -19.58 -6.91
CA TRP A 283 2.16 -19.66 -7.57
C TRP A 283 1.80 -21.10 -7.97
N LYS A 284 2.72 -21.85 -8.56
CA LYS A 284 2.48 -23.26 -8.93
C LYS A 284 2.14 -24.09 -7.69
N HIS A 285 2.93 -23.95 -6.63
CA HIS A 285 2.70 -24.66 -5.37
C HIS A 285 1.34 -24.28 -4.75
N LEU A 286 0.96 -23.00 -4.82
CA LEU A 286 -0.35 -22.52 -4.35
C LEU A 286 -1.51 -23.19 -5.12
N CYS A 287 -1.44 -23.22 -6.46
CA CYS A 287 -2.45 -23.84 -7.30
C CYS A 287 -2.62 -25.34 -6.98
N GLN A 288 -1.51 -26.07 -6.86
CA GLN A 288 -1.52 -27.48 -6.50
C GLN A 288 -2.10 -27.72 -5.09
N ALA A 289 -1.69 -26.89 -4.11
CA ALA A 289 -2.16 -27.04 -2.73
C ALA A 289 -3.66 -26.76 -2.55
N LEU A 290 -4.26 -25.97 -3.44
CA LEU A 290 -5.67 -25.58 -3.40
C LEU A 290 -6.52 -26.29 -4.47
N GLN A 291 -5.91 -27.09 -5.35
CA GLN A 291 -6.59 -27.68 -6.52
C GLN A 291 -7.34 -26.61 -7.32
N ALA A 292 -6.67 -25.46 -7.53
CA ALA A 292 -7.27 -24.26 -8.12
C ALA A 292 -6.63 -23.90 -9.48
N GLU A 293 -6.17 -24.89 -10.22
CA GLU A 293 -5.70 -24.75 -11.59
C GLU A 293 -6.81 -24.19 -12.47
N GLY A 294 -6.47 -23.17 -13.27
CA GLY A 294 -7.47 -22.48 -14.11
C GLY A 294 -8.37 -21.50 -13.38
N LYS A 295 -8.16 -21.26 -12.07
CA LYS A 295 -8.87 -20.27 -11.25
C LYS A 295 -7.94 -19.25 -10.60
N ILE A 296 -6.69 -19.62 -10.33
CA ILE A 296 -5.65 -18.71 -9.81
C ILE A 296 -4.59 -18.55 -10.90
N PHE A 297 -4.43 -17.31 -11.35
CA PHE A 297 -3.55 -16.96 -12.47
C PHE A 297 -2.38 -16.11 -12.00
N TYR A 298 -1.20 -16.34 -12.59
CA TYR A 298 -0.03 -15.50 -12.40
C TYR A 298 0.30 -14.74 -13.69
N ARG A 299 0.54 -13.44 -13.58
CA ARG A 299 0.97 -12.62 -14.71
C ARG A 299 2.03 -11.61 -14.27
N ARG A 300 3.18 -11.64 -14.94
CA ARG A 300 4.21 -10.61 -14.84
C ARG A 300 4.20 -9.72 -16.08
N ARG A 301 4.29 -8.42 -15.91
CA ARG A 301 4.51 -7.49 -17.02
C ARG A 301 6.01 -7.11 -17.13
N ARG A 302 6.46 -6.89 -18.38
CA ARG A 302 7.87 -6.57 -18.66
C ARG A 302 8.23 -5.14 -18.26
N ILE A 303 7.34 -4.18 -18.45
CA ILE A 303 7.54 -2.75 -18.23
C ILE A 303 6.57 -2.26 -17.16
N ASN A 304 7.09 -1.73 -16.06
CA ASN A 304 6.33 -1.32 -14.88
C ASN A 304 5.89 0.15 -14.97
N LEU A 305 5.16 0.51 -16.04
CA LEU A 305 4.61 1.86 -16.20
C LEU A 305 3.49 2.11 -15.20
N LYS A 306 3.49 3.30 -14.58
CA LYS A 306 2.46 3.75 -13.62
C LYS A 306 2.26 2.79 -12.43
N ARG A 307 3.24 1.92 -12.14
CA ARG A 307 3.24 1.04 -10.95
C ARG A 307 1.90 0.29 -10.75
N LYS A 308 1.33 0.25 -9.53
CA LYS A 308 0.09 -0.45 -9.19
C LYS A 308 -1.08 -0.07 -10.11
N SER A 309 -1.35 1.22 -10.31
CA SER A 309 -2.44 1.68 -11.19
C SER A 309 -2.26 1.22 -12.63
N GLY A 310 -1.03 1.29 -13.15
CA GLY A 310 -0.71 0.78 -14.48
C GLY A 310 -0.81 -0.74 -14.58
N ASN A 311 -0.55 -1.48 -13.49
CA ASN A 311 -0.69 -2.93 -13.44
C ASN A 311 -2.17 -3.34 -13.51
N VAL A 312 -3.03 -2.69 -12.73
CA VAL A 312 -4.49 -2.88 -12.77
C VAL A 312 -5.05 -2.48 -14.14
N ALA A 313 -4.64 -1.33 -14.68
CA ALA A 313 -5.08 -0.87 -16.00
C ALA A 313 -4.67 -1.83 -17.13
N ASP A 314 -3.48 -2.44 -17.04
CA ASP A 314 -3.04 -3.46 -17.99
C ASP A 314 -3.87 -4.75 -17.89
N PHE A 315 -4.22 -5.19 -16.69
CA PHE A 315 -5.17 -6.27 -16.45
C PHE A 315 -6.52 -5.96 -17.13
N CYS A 316 -7.08 -4.80 -16.86
CA CYS A 316 -8.38 -4.41 -17.41
C CYS A 316 -8.39 -4.42 -18.95
N ARG A 317 -7.33 -3.94 -19.61
CA ARG A 317 -7.21 -3.94 -21.08
C ARG A 317 -7.15 -5.33 -21.68
N ARG A 318 -6.50 -6.29 -20.99
CA ARG A 318 -6.30 -7.65 -21.51
C ARG A 318 -7.44 -8.58 -21.19
N PHE A 319 -7.91 -8.54 -19.97
CA PHE A 319 -8.85 -9.51 -19.43
C PHE A 319 -10.19 -8.89 -19.01
N GLY A 320 -10.28 -7.56 -18.90
CA GLY A 320 -11.44 -6.86 -18.36
C GLY A 320 -12.77 -7.16 -19.06
N LYS A 321 -12.74 -7.53 -20.35
CA LYS A 321 -13.97 -7.92 -21.08
C LYS A 321 -14.61 -9.20 -20.55
N SER A 322 -13.86 -10.08 -19.91
CA SER A 322 -14.33 -11.36 -19.37
C SER A 322 -14.95 -11.23 -17.98
N TYR A 323 -14.85 -10.06 -17.36
CA TYR A 323 -15.31 -9.85 -15.99
C TYR A 323 -16.21 -8.62 -15.88
N THR A 324 -17.24 -8.73 -15.03
CA THR A 324 -18.13 -7.62 -14.71
C THR A 324 -17.50 -6.72 -13.67
N TYR A 325 -16.86 -7.33 -12.67
CA TYR A 325 -16.25 -6.66 -11.53
C TYR A 325 -14.81 -7.08 -11.33
N MET A 326 -14.05 -6.19 -10.68
CA MET A 326 -12.77 -6.54 -10.08
C MET A 326 -12.76 -6.14 -8.61
N VAL A 327 -12.12 -6.94 -7.77
CA VAL A 327 -11.78 -6.60 -6.40
C VAL A 327 -10.27 -6.39 -6.35
N VAL A 328 -9.84 -5.19 -5.96
CA VAL A 328 -8.41 -4.90 -5.81
C VAL A 328 -8.01 -5.16 -4.36
N MET A 329 -7.00 -6.01 -4.18
CA MET A 329 -6.42 -6.37 -2.89
C MET A 329 -4.99 -5.85 -2.80
N ASP A 330 -4.48 -5.64 -1.60
CA ASP A 330 -3.03 -5.52 -1.39
C ASP A 330 -2.44 -6.90 -1.06
N ALA A 331 -1.12 -7.02 -1.15
CA ALA A 331 -0.41 -8.28 -0.93
C ALA A 331 -0.57 -8.85 0.50
N ASP A 332 -0.99 -8.01 1.45
CA ASP A 332 -1.25 -8.33 2.86
C ASP A 332 -2.74 -8.32 3.22
N SER A 333 -3.62 -8.11 2.23
CA SER A 333 -5.06 -8.10 2.44
C SER A 333 -5.65 -9.51 2.43
N VAL A 334 -6.66 -9.71 3.28
CA VAL A 334 -7.50 -10.92 3.30
C VAL A 334 -8.96 -10.49 3.36
N MET A 335 -9.82 -11.14 2.54
CA MET A 335 -11.25 -10.89 2.58
C MET A 335 -12.02 -12.20 2.71
N SER A 336 -13.11 -12.17 3.49
CA SER A 336 -14.00 -13.32 3.60
C SER A 336 -14.82 -13.51 2.32
N GLY A 337 -15.10 -14.76 1.98
CA GLY A 337 -15.96 -15.10 0.84
C GLY A 337 -17.36 -14.54 0.96
N GLU A 338 -17.90 -14.47 2.18
CA GLU A 338 -19.21 -13.87 2.43
C GLU A 338 -19.20 -12.35 2.17
N THR A 339 -18.15 -11.64 2.59
CA THR A 339 -17.99 -10.22 2.27
C THR A 339 -17.90 -9.97 0.78
N LEU A 340 -17.10 -10.77 0.07
CA LEU A 340 -16.98 -10.69 -1.38
C LEU A 340 -18.32 -10.93 -2.08
N LYS A 341 -19.09 -11.92 -1.64
CA LYS A 341 -20.44 -12.22 -2.13
C LYS A 341 -21.38 -11.04 -1.90
N GLN A 342 -21.42 -10.50 -0.69
CA GLN A 342 -22.28 -9.36 -0.34
C GLN A 342 -21.92 -8.10 -1.15
N MET A 343 -20.64 -7.85 -1.43
CA MET A 343 -20.21 -6.77 -2.29
C MET A 343 -20.74 -6.94 -3.72
N VAL A 344 -20.65 -8.14 -4.28
CA VAL A 344 -21.16 -8.41 -5.65
C VAL A 344 -22.68 -8.23 -5.69
N ILE A 345 -23.43 -8.79 -4.73
CA ILE A 345 -24.89 -8.65 -4.66
C ILE A 345 -25.28 -7.16 -4.57
N THR A 346 -24.60 -6.40 -3.71
CA THR A 346 -24.83 -4.95 -3.58
C THR A 346 -24.59 -4.22 -4.92
N MET A 347 -23.52 -4.56 -5.63
CA MET A 347 -23.22 -3.95 -6.94
C MET A 347 -24.24 -4.31 -8.02
N GLU A 348 -24.81 -5.53 -7.98
CA GLU A 348 -25.84 -5.97 -8.91
C GLU A 348 -27.15 -5.19 -8.73
N HIS A 349 -27.55 -4.92 -7.49
CA HIS A 349 -28.75 -4.16 -7.17
C HIS A 349 -28.54 -2.66 -7.39
N GLN A 350 -27.38 -2.16 -7.06
CA GLN A 350 -27.02 -0.75 -7.17
C GLN A 350 -26.33 -0.46 -8.52
N ARG A 351 -27.14 -0.43 -9.59
CA ARG A 351 -26.62 -0.30 -10.97
C ARG A 351 -25.80 0.97 -11.24
N ARG A 352 -25.97 2.02 -10.43
CA ARG A 352 -25.24 3.30 -10.56
C ARG A 352 -23.99 3.39 -9.67
N VAL A 353 -23.69 2.34 -8.90
CA VAL A 353 -22.46 2.27 -8.12
C VAL A 353 -21.31 1.77 -8.99
N GLY A 354 -20.25 2.53 -9.06
CA GLY A 354 -19.03 2.20 -9.79
C GLY A 354 -17.95 1.58 -8.90
N ILE A 355 -17.83 2.05 -7.65
CA ILE A 355 -16.87 1.55 -6.65
C ILE A 355 -17.59 1.40 -5.31
N LEU A 356 -17.39 0.25 -4.66
CA LEU A 356 -17.83 0.01 -3.28
C LEU A 356 -16.60 -0.37 -2.45
N GLN A 357 -16.20 0.53 -1.53
CA GLN A 357 -15.05 0.41 -0.65
C GLN A 357 -15.48 -0.21 0.68
N THR A 358 -14.76 -1.21 1.20
CA THR A 358 -14.93 -1.67 2.59
C THR A 358 -14.05 -0.87 3.54
N ALA A 359 -14.30 -0.98 4.85
CA ALA A 359 -13.44 -0.45 5.90
C ALA A 359 -12.64 -1.60 6.52
N PRO A 360 -11.38 -1.86 6.08
CA PRO A 360 -10.64 -3.01 6.55
C PRO A 360 -10.28 -2.91 8.03
N ALA A 361 -10.31 -4.04 8.71
CA ALA A 361 -9.80 -4.20 10.05
C ALA A 361 -8.30 -4.48 10.02
N VAL A 362 -7.53 -3.70 10.77
CA VAL A 362 -6.08 -3.89 10.87
C VAL A 362 -5.77 -4.99 11.87
N THR A 363 -4.94 -5.99 11.47
CA THR A 363 -4.63 -7.17 12.29
C THR A 363 -3.27 -7.78 11.95
N GLY A 364 -2.84 -8.78 12.71
CA GLY A 364 -1.73 -9.68 12.35
C GLY A 364 -0.33 -9.22 12.76
N ARG A 365 -0.19 -8.15 13.58
CA ARG A 365 1.12 -7.64 14.01
C ARG A 365 1.30 -7.62 15.52
N GLU A 366 2.53 -7.88 15.98
CA GLU A 366 2.85 -8.09 17.39
C GLU A 366 3.70 -6.96 18.01
N THR A 367 4.28 -6.04 17.22
CA THR A 367 5.02 -4.92 17.78
C THR A 367 4.12 -4.00 18.61
N LEU A 368 4.66 -3.30 19.58
CA LEU A 368 3.86 -2.40 20.43
C LEU A 368 3.12 -1.34 19.60
N LEU A 369 3.83 -0.70 18.64
CA LEU A 369 3.22 0.31 17.76
C LEU A 369 2.05 -0.26 16.97
N ALA A 370 2.26 -1.42 16.32
CA ALA A 370 1.25 -2.04 15.51
C ALA A 370 0.03 -2.47 16.33
N ARG A 371 0.24 -3.01 17.54
CA ARG A 371 -0.86 -3.36 18.46
C ARG A 371 -1.70 -2.15 18.86
N VAL A 372 -1.04 -1.03 19.20
CA VAL A 372 -1.75 0.22 19.47
C VAL A 372 -2.57 0.66 18.26
N GLN A 373 -2.02 0.58 17.05
CA GLN A 373 -2.73 0.95 15.82
C GLN A 373 -3.89 0.00 15.51
N GLN A 374 -3.71 -1.31 15.69
CA GLN A 374 -4.78 -2.31 15.56
C GLN A 374 -5.92 -2.04 16.53
N PHE A 375 -5.59 -1.78 17.80
CA PHE A 375 -6.57 -1.40 18.80
C PHE A 375 -7.33 -0.11 18.42
N CYS A 376 -6.62 0.94 17.98
CA CYS A 376 -7.24 2.19 17.52
C CYS A 376 -8.19 1.95 16.35
N ASN A 377 -7.75 1.16 15.36
CA ASN A 377 -8.58 0.84 14.20
C ASN A 377 -9.86 0.10 14.60
N ARG A 378 -9.79 -0.82 15.57
CA ARG A 378 -10.96 -1.58 15.99
C ARG A 378 -11.84 -0.85 17.00
N ALA A 379 -11.24 -0.08 17.91
CA ALA A 379 -12.01 0.67 18.90
C ALA A 379 -12.70 1.91 18.29
N TYR A 380 -11.96 2.71 17.50
CA TYR A 380 -12.46 4.01 17.00
C TYR A 380 -12.86 3.97 15.52
N GLY A 381 -12.26 3.07 14.74
CA GLY A 381 -12.45 2.97 13.29
C GLY A 381 -13.89 2.84 12.85
N PRO A 382 -14.73 1.97 13.46
CA PRO A 382 -16.14 1.83 13.07
C PRO A 382 -16.94 3.13 13.19
N MET A 383 -16.69 3.91 14.26
CA MET A 383 -17.36 5.19 14.46
C MET A 383 -16.92 6.21 13.41
N PHE A 384 -15.62 6.26 13.14
CA PHE A 384 -15.07 7.19 12.15
C PHE A 384 -15.50 6.82 10.71
N ALA A 385 -15.52 5.53 10.36
CA ALA A 385 -15.98 5.04 9.06
C ALA A 385 -17.48 5.31 8.84
N ALA A 386 -18.31 5.15 9.87
CA ALA A 386 -19.73 5.51 9.81
C ALA A 386 -19.92 7.02 9.61
N GLY A 387 -19.08 7.86 10.21
CA GLY A 387 -19.05 9.31 10.00
C GLY A 387 -18.67 9.69 8.58
N LEU A 388 -17.60 9.08 8.04
CA LEU A 388 -17.20 9.26 6.65
C LEU A 388 -18.31 8.85 5.69
N HIS A 389 -18.94 7.70 5.90
CA HIS A 389 -20.11 7.27 5.13
C HIS A 389 -21.22 8.32 5.18
N SER A 390 -21.60 8.80 6.38
CA SER A 390 -22.66 9.78 6.56
C SER A 390 -22.43 11.10 5.82
N MET A 391 -21.17 11.54 5.75
CA MET A 391 -20.74 12.79 5.10
C MET A 391 -20.57 12.63 3.58
N GLN A 392 -19.99 11.50 3.14
CA GLN A 392 -19.59 11.30 1.75
C GLN A 392 -20.69 10.70 0.89
N LEU A 393 -21.41 9.70 1.43
CA LEU A 393 -22.40 8.90 0.67
C LEU A 393 -21.85 8.46 -0.69
N GLY A 394 -22.53 8.77 -1.79
CA GLY A 394 -22.11 8.43 -3.16
C GLY A 394 -20.88 9.19 -3.70
N ASP A 395 -20.28 10.09 -2.93
CA ASP A 395 -19.04 10.82 -3.23
C ASP A 395 -17.85 10.31 -2.36
N ALA A 396 -17.86 9.04 -1.93
CA ALA A 396 -16.79 8.49 -1.10
C ALA A 396 -15.44 8.40 -1.86
N GLN A 397 -14.38 8.17 -1.10
CA GLN A 397 -13.05 7.94 -1.65
C GLN A 397 -12.80 6.45 -1.83
N PHE A 398 -12.04 6.11 -2.85
CA PHE A 398 -11.43 4.80 -3.02
C PHE A 398 -10.07 4.80 -2.32
N TRP A 399 -9.77 3.78 -1.51
CA TRP A 399 -8.54 3.69 -0.73
C TRP A 399 -7.45 2.84 -1.39
N GLY A 400 -7.71 2.38 -2.62
CA GLY A 400 -6.74 1.67 -3.45
C GLY A 400 -6.74 0.15 -3.27
N HIS A 401 -7.43 -0.39 -2.27
CA HIS A 401 -7.53 -1.84 -2.01
C HIS A 401 -8.82 -2.17 -1.22
N ASN A 402 -9.12 -3.46 -1.12
CA ASN A 402 -10.31 -4.01 -0.44
C ASN A 402 -11.61 -3.36 -0.91
N ALA A 403 -11.72 -3.16 -2.21
CA ALA A 403 -12.87 -2.54 -2.86
C ALA A 403 -13.26 -3.29 -4.13
N ILE A 404 -14.56 -3.36 -4.40
CA ILE A 404 -15.09 -3.86 -5.66
C ILE A 404 -15.34 -2.71 -6.63
N ILE A 405 -14.95 -2.91 -7.87
CA ILE A 405 -14.98 -1.90 -8.94
C ILE A 405 -15.67 -2.48 -10.16
N ARG A 406 -16.61 -1.76 -10.74
CA ARG A 406 -17.23 -2.09 -12.02
C ARG A 406 -16.23 -1.81 -13.14
N ILE A 407 -15.80 -2.84 -13.88
CA ILE A 407 -14.67 -2.74 -14.83
C ILE A 407 -14.99 -1.82 -16.00
N LYS A 408 -16.16 -1.97 -16.63
CA LYS A 408 -16.50 -1.20 -17.84
C LYS A 408 -16.39 0.33 -17.62
N PRO A 409 -17.09 0.95 -16.65
CA PRO A 409 -16.97 2.39 -16.44
C PRO A 409 -15.58 2.80 -15.93
N PHE A 410 -14.89 1.94 -15.20
CA PHE A 410 -13.53 2.22 -14.76
C PHE A 410 -12.57 2.36 -15.96
N MET A 411 -12.67 1.45 -16.92
CA MET A 411 -11.86 1.52 -18.15
C MET A 411 -12.19 2.73 -19.02
N GLU A 412 -13.47 3.09 -19.10
CA GLU A 412 -13.94 4.20 -19.93
C GLU A 412 -13.57 5.57 -19.36
N HIS A 413 -13.50 5.70 -18.03
CA HIS A 413 -13.45 7.01 -17.37
C HIS A 413 -12.26 7.25 -16.44
N CYS A 414 -11.59 6.20 -15.94
CA CYS A 414 -10.55 6.34 -14.91
C CYS A 414 -9.12 6.31 -15.46
N ALA A 415 -8.92 6.62 -16.75
CA ALA A 415 -7.57 6.77 -17.30
C ALA A 415 -6.85 7.96 -16.64
N LEU A 416 -5.71 7.66 -15.98
CA LEU A 416 -4.95 8.65 -15.24
C LEU A 416 -4.04 9.46 -16.18
N PRO A 417 -4.16 10.79 -16.21
CA PRO A 417 -3.24 11.64 -16.96
C PRO A 417 -1.90 11.72 -16.23
N ARG A 418 -0.85 12.06 -16.97
CA ARG A 418 0.40 12.46 -16.38
C ARG A 418 0.34 13.94 -16.01
N LEU A 419 0.71 14.28 -14.77
CA LEU A 419 0.72 15.68 -14.33
C LEU A 419 1.85 16.44 -15.03
N PRO A 420 1.60 17.66 -15.50
CA PRO A 420 2.64 18.48 -16.12
C PRO A 420 3.73 18.88 -15.13
N GLY A 421 4.95 19.12 -15.63
CA GLY A 421 6.09 19.55 -14.82
C GLY A 421 6.94 18.39 -14.28
N LYS A 422 7.97 18.75 -13.53
CA LYS A 422 8.95 17.80 -12.99
C LYS A 422 8.45 17.14 -11.69
N PRO A 423 8.81 15.88 -11.42
CA PRO A 423 8.65 15.27 -10.10
C PRO A 423 9.32 16.12 -9.01
N PRO A 424 8.83 16.09 -7.75
CA PRO A 424 7.79 15.20 -7.20
C PRO A 424 6.35 15.64 -7.43
N LEU A 425 6.08 16.93 -7.71
CA LEU A 425 4.72 17.44 -7.89
C LEU A 425 4.16 17.21 -9.31
N GLY A 426 5.00 16.95 -10.30
CA GLY A 426 4.63 16.52 -11.66
C GLY A 426 4.89 15.04 -11.89
N GLY A 427 4.62 14.55 -13.10
CA GLY A 427 4.83 13.15 -13.46
C GLY A 427 3.63 12.25 -13.21
N ASP A 428 3.86 10.98 -12.91
CA ASP A 428 2.78 10.03 -12.64
C ASP A 428 2.10 10.32 -11.29
N ILE A 429 0.77 10.18 -11.26
CA ILE A 429 -0.03 10.38 -10.04
C ILE A 429 0.25 9.23 -9.08
N MET A 430 0.72 9.55 -7.87
CA MET A 430 1.13 8.54 -6.89
C MET A 430 -0.03 8.05 -6.01
N SER A 431 -0.90 8.95 -5.53
CA SER A 431 -2.17 8.59 -4.87
C SER A 431 -3.27 8.61 -5.91
N HIS A 432 -3.27 7.58 -6.76
CA HIS A 432 -4.16 7.46 -7.92
C HIS A 432 -5.60 7.13 -7.55
N ASP A 433 -5.79 6.42 -6.46
CA ASP A 433 -7.04 5.92 -5.90
C ASP A 433 -8.07 7.02 -5.66
N PHE A 434 -7.68 8.11 -4.99
CA PHE A 434 -8.54 9.28 -4.80
C PHE A 434 -8.90 9.99 -6.11
N VAL A 435 -8.01 9.95 -7.09
CA VAL A 435 -8.26 10.51 -8.42
C VAL A 435 -9.20 9.63 -9.22
N GLU A 436 -9.04 8.32 -9.15
CA GLU A 436 -9.92 7.34 -9.79
C GLU A 436 -11.36 7.45 -9.25
N SER A 437 -11.55 7.60 -7.93
CA SER A 437 -12.89 7.86 -7.36
C SER A 437 -13.49 9.17 -7.87
N ALA A 438 -12.71 10.25 -7.95
CA ALA A 438 -13.17 11.52 -8.48
C ALA A 438 -13.52 11.46 -9.96
N LEU A 439 -12.76 10.70 -10.77
CA LEU A 439 -13.05 10.47 -12.18
C LEU A 439 -14.30 9.60 -12.39
N MET A 440 -14.44 8.54 -11.59
CA MET A 440 -15.62 7.67 -11.60
C MET A 440 -16.87 8.49 -11.28
N ARG A 441 -16.80 9.33 -10.26
CA ARG A 441 -17.91 10.20 -9.87
C ARG A 441 -18.23 11.25 -10.92
N ARG A 442 -17.21 11.86 -11.54
CA ARG A 442 -17.36 12.79 -12.67
C ARG A 442 -18.12 12.17 -13.83
N ALA A 443 -17.95 10.86 -14.05
CA ALA A 443 -18.65 10.10 -15.08
C ALA A 443 -20.09 9.70 -14.66
N GLY A 444 -20.55 10.09 -13.49
CA GLY A 444 -21.91 9.85 -12.99
C GLY A 444 -22.08 8.54 -12.22
N TRP A 445 -20.99 7.85 -11.89
CA TRP A 445 -21.05 6.65 -11.08
C TRP A 445 -20.82 6.99 -9.62
N GLY A 446 -21.61 6.39 -8.72
CA GLY A 446 -21.44 6.55 -7.29
C GLY A 446 -20.20 5.79 -6.78
N VAL A 447 -19.52 6.37 -5.80
CA VAL A 447 -18.47 5.72 -5.03
C VAL A 447 -18.91 5.70 -3.57
N TRP A 448 -19.00 4.52 -2.97
CA TRP A 448 -19.61 4.34 -1.65
C TRP A 448 -18.70 3.63 -0.68
N LEU A 449 -18.83 3.95 0.60
CA LEU A 449 -18.15 3.28 1.70
C LEU A 449 -19.11 2.31 2.40
N ALA A 450 -18.83 1.01 2.29
CA ALA A 450 -19.53 -0.05 2.99
C ALA A 450 -18.89 -0.29 4.38
N PHE A 451 -19.08 0.63 5.30
CA PHE A 451 -18.45 0.63 6.62
C PHE A 451 -18.92 -0.50 7.53
N ASN A 452 -20.09 -1.07 7.25
CA ASN A 452 -20.74 -2.10 8.06
C ASN A 452 -20.45 -3.55 7.59
N LEU A 453 -19.71 -3.75 6.49
CA LEU A 453 -19.32 -5.08 6.05
C LEU A 453 -18.12 -5.58 6.86
N PRO A 454 -18.24 -6.67 7.62
CA PRO A 454 -17.12 -7.33 8.31
C PRO A 454 -16.29 -8.16 7.32
N GLY A 455 -15.23 -8.81 7.79
CA GLY A 455 -14.47 -9.80 7.00
C GLY A 455 -13.53 -9.22 5.95
N SER A 456 -13.13 -7.97 6.09
CA SER A 456 -12.07 -7.32 5.32
C SER A 456 -10.92 -6.99 6.24
N TYR A 457 -9.71 -7.47 5.94
CA TYR A 457 -8.54 -7.39 6.81
C TYR A 457 -7.33 -6.88 6.05
N GLU A 458 -6.46 -6.15 6.76
CA GLU A 458 -5.16 -5.67 6.26
C GLU A 458 -4.14 -5.63 7.40
N GLU A 459 -2.88 -5.35 7.07
CA GLU A 459 -1.83 -5.18 8.05
C GLU A 459 -1.29 -3.76 8.09
N THR A 460 -0.75 -3.37 9.26
CA THR A 460 -0.12 -2.08 9.47
C THR A 460 1.41 -2.20 9.45
N PRO A 461 2.15 -1.13 9.16
CA PRO A 461 3.60 -1.13 9.33
C PRO A 461 4.01 -1.50 10.76
N PRO A 462 4.99 -2.40 10.93
CA PRO A 462 5.37 -2.89 12.26
C PRO A 462 6.14 -1.87 13.09
N THR A 463 6.81 -0.90 12.47
CA THR A 463 7.70 0.05 13.15
C THR A 463 7.41 1.48 12.73
N LEU A 464 7.74 2.45 13.61
CA LEU A 464 7.61 3.87 13.31
C LEU A 464 8.41 4.28 12.06
N LEU A 465 9.61 3.70 11.85
CA LEU A 465 10.39 3.98 10.66
C LEU A 465 9.71 3.48 9.37
N ALA A 466 9.11 2.30 9.41
CA ALA A 466 8.36 1.76 8.28
C ALA A 466 7.12 2.60 7.97
N GLU A 467 6.41 3.05 9.01
CA GLU A 467 5.28 3.99 8.90
C GLU A 467 5.72 5.31 8.25
N LEU A 468 6.78 5.94 8.74
CA LEU A 468 7.29 7.21 8.20
C LEU A 468 7.80 7.09 6.75
N LYS A 469 8.39 5.93 6.37
CA LYS A 469 8.75 5.64 4.97
C LYS A 469 7.52 5.54 4.08
N ARG A 470 6.44 4.91 4.54
CA ARG A 470 5.15 4.84 3.86
C ARG A 470 4.52 6.25 3.73
N ASP A 471 4.49 6.99 4.83
CA ASP A 471 3.87 8.32 4.90
C ASP A 471 4.58 9.33 4.00
N ARG A 472 5.90 9.22 3.83
CA ARG A 472 6.64 10.05 2.87
C ARG A 472 6.14 9.86 1.44
N ARG A 473 5.80 8.63 1.04
CA ARG A 473 5.23 8.34 -0.29
C ARG A 473 3.82 8.92 -0.42
N TRP A 474 2.99 8.71 0.59
CA TRP A 474 1.63 9.23 0.63
C TRP A 474 1.61 10.75 0.64
N CYS A 475 2.50 11.39 1.40
CA CYS A 475 2.67 12.84 1.41
C CYS A 475 2.92 13.39 -0.02
N THR A 476 3.81 12.73 -0.79
CA THR A 476 4.08 13.14 -2.17
C THR A 476 2.81 13.06 -3.03
N GLY A 477 2.07 11.95 -2.96
CA GLY A 477 0.84 11.77 -3.72
C GLY A 477 -0.26 12.75 -3.32
N ASN A 478 -0.42 12.97 -2.01
CA ASN A 478 -1.44 13.88 -1.49
C ASN A 478 -1.14 15.36 -1.81
N LEU A 479 0.13 15.76 -1.83
CA LEU A 479 0.51 17.11 -2.29
C LEU A 479 0.30 17.30 -3.80
N GLN A 480 0.40 16.23 -4.61
CA GLN A 480 0.04 16.28 -6.03
C GLN A 480 -1.45 16.63 -6.23
N HIS A 481 -2.32 16.24 -5.30
CA HIS A 481 -3.75 16.55 -5.37
C HIS A 481 -4.03 18.04 -5.40
N LEU A 482 -3.20 18.89 -4.80
CA LEU A 482 -3.35 20.36 -4.88
C LEU A 482 -3.39 20.87 -6.32
N ARG A 483 -2.69 20.19 -7.25
CA ARG A 483 -2.75 20.53 -8.68
C ARG A 483 -4.06 20.13 -9.34
N LEU A 484 -4.74 19.14 -8.77
CA LEU A 484 -5.99 18.61 -9.30
C LEU A 484 -7.22 19.38 -8.81
N VAL A 485 -7.12 20.12 -7.71
CA VAL A 485 -8.23 20.92 -7.14
C VAL A 485 -8.90 21.80 -8.19
N PHE A 486 -8.12 22.39 -9.10
CA PHE A 486 -8.60 23.30 -10.14
C PHE A 486 -8.96 22.59 -11.46
N THR A 487 -8.93 21.26 -11.51
CA THR A 487 -9.28 20.49 -12.70
C THR A 487 -10.76 20.67 -13.04
N ARG A 488 -11.07 20.88 -14.34
CA ARG A 488 -12.47 21.09 -14.79
C ARG A 488 -13.29 19.79 -14.67
N GLY A 489 -14.58 19.95 -14.37
CA GLY A 489 -15.54 18.85 -14.31
C GLY A 489 -15.51 18.04 -13.02
N LEU A 490 -14.62 18.34 -12.06
CA LEU A 490 -14.65 17.73 -10.74
C LEU A 490 -15.70 18.42 -9.86
N PHE A 491 -16.46 17.59 -9.14
CA PHE A 491 -17.44 18.10 -8.17
C PHE A 491 -16.76 18.83 -7.00
N PRO A 492 -17.43 19.81 -6.39
CA PRO A 492 -16.89 20.55 -5.23
C PRO A 492 -16.43 19.62 -4.10
N THR A 493 -17.17 18.55 -3.84
CA THR A 493 -16.82 17.54 -2.82
C THR A 493 -15.45 16.96 -3.04
N HIS A 494 -15.12 16.53 -4.26
CA HIS A 494 -13.81 15.95 -4.54
C HIS A 494 -12.68 16.96 -4.47
N ARG A 495 -12.95 18.23 -4.76
CA ARG A 495 -11.98 19.33 -4.56
C ARG A 495 -11.67 19.51 -3.07
N VAL A 496 -12.71 19.50 -2.22
CA VAL A 496 -12.54 19.56 -0.75
C VAL A 496 -11.81 18.32 -0.26
N LEU A 497 -12.11 17.11 -0.77
CA LEU A 497 -11.41 15.89 -0.41
C LEU A 497 -9.93 15.91 -0.82
N PHE A 498 -9.59 16.50 -1.97
CA PHE A 498 -8.18 16.70 -2.37
C PHE A 498 -7.44 17.71 -1.47
N LEU A 499 -8.11 18.80 -1.09
CA LEU A 499 -7.57 19.73 -0.09
C LEU A 499 -7.37 19.04 1.26
N ASN A 500 -8.36 18.28 1.70
CA ASN A 500 -8.30 17.49 2.93
C ASN A 500 -7.13 16.49 2.92
N SER A 501 -6.91 15.79 1.80
CA SER A 501 -5.79 14.86 1.66
C SER A 501 -4.42 15.55 1.74
N ALA A 502 -4.28 16.75 1.17
CA ALA A 502 -3.07 17.56 1.30
C ALA A 502 -2.89 18.10 2.72
N MET A 503 -3.99 18.56 3.34
CA MET A 503 -3.99 19.07 4.71
C MET A 503 -3.60 18.01 5.74
N SER A 504 -3.77 16.71 5.47
CA SER A 504 -3.28 15.61 6.33
C SER A 504 -1.77 15.71 6.62
N TYR A 505 -1.00 16.33 5.74
CA TYR A 505 0.44 16.54 5.89
C TYR A 505 0.81 18.02 6.13
N ILE A 506 0.13 18.95 5.47
CA ILE A 506 0.36 20.39 5.64
C ILE A 506 0.03 20.84 7.07
N SER A 507 -0.96 20.23 7.72
CA SER A 507 -1.31 20.55 9.11
C SER A 507 -0.14 20.32 10.07
N ALA A 508 0.70 19.31 9.84
CA ALA A 508 1.90 19.08 10.64
C ALA A 508 2.93 20.22 10.46
N PHE A 509 3.11 20.71 9.23
CA PHE A 509 3.95 21.88 8.96
C PHE A 509 3.37 23.14 9.61
N LEU A 510 2.06 23.37 9.53
CA LEU A 510 1.40 24.49 10.19
C LEU A 510 1.49 24.42 11.72
N TRP A 511 1.36 23.21 12.28
CA TRP A 511 1.56 23.02 13.72
C TRP A 511 2.99 23.34 14.15
N PHE A 512 3.98 22.85 13.41
CA PHE A 512 5.38 23.19 13.66
C PHE A 512 5.62 24.71 13.52
N LEU A 513 5.03 25.35 12.50
CA LEU A 513 5.10 26.79 12.31
C LEU A 513 4.46 27.55 13.48
N LEU A 514 3.27 27.13 13.96
CA LEU A 514 2.63 27.71 15.14
C LEU A 514 3.56 27.68 16.36
N LEU A 515 4.21 26.54 16.60
CA LEU A 515 5.14 26.40 17.71
C LEU A 515 6.38 27.30 17.58
N LEU A 516 6.94 27.44 16.37
CA LEU A 516 8.06 28.34 16.10
C LEU A 516 7.68 29.81 16.30
N LEU A 517 6.54 30.23 15.77
CA LEU A 517 6.04 31.59 15.92
C LEU A 517 5.73 31.91 17.39
N SER A 518 5.08 30.98 18.12
CA SER A 518 4.82 31.13 19.55
C SER A 518 6.13 31.18 20.36
N THR A 519 7.15 30.40 19.98
CA THR A 519 8.48 30.46 20.56
C THR A 519 9.13 31.84 20.33
N THR A 520 9.01 32.37 19.11
CA THR A 520 9.53 33.68 18.76
C THR A 520 8.87 34.77 19.61
N GLU A 521 7.56 34.72 19.76
CA GLU A 521 6.82 35.67 20.61
C GLU A 521 7.27 35.56 22.08
N ALA A 522 7.40 34.34 22.61
CA ALA A 522 7.85 34.11 23.97
C ALA A 522 9.28 34.62 24.22
N ILE A 523 10.18 34.49 23.27
CA ILE A 523 11.55 35.04 23.32
C ILE A 523 11.52 36.59 23.24
N LEU A 524 10.72 37.13 22.32
CA LEU A 524 10.58 38.57 22.18
C LEU A 524 10.06 39.21 23.50
N MET A 525 9.09 38.57 24.17
CA MET A 525 8.60 39.01 25.46
C MET A 525 9.68 38.95 26.57
N ALA A 526 10.54 37.93 26.55
CA ALA A 526 11.61 37.81 27.52
C ALA A 526 12.72 38.85 27.33
N VAL A 527 13.00 39.25 26.08
CA VAL A 527 14.10 40.18 25.73
C VAL A 527 13.65 41.65 25.77
N ARG A 528 12.39 41.93 25.38
CA ARG A 528 11.85 43.30 25.39
C ARG A 528 11.52 43.72 26.80
N LYS A 529 11.98 44.92 27.19
CA LYS A 529 11.58 45.51 28.46
C LYS A 529 10.08 45.87 28.41
N PRO A 530 9.30 45.54 29.44
CA PRO A 530 7.88 45.91 29.50
C PRO A 530 7.71 47.43 29.52
N VAL A 531 6.89 47.97 28.65
CA VAL A 531 6.53 49.39 28.64
C VAL A 531 5.26 49.53 29.48
N TYR A 532 5.41 50.06 30.68
CA TYR A 532 4.29 50.24 31.63
C TYR A 532 3.39 51.42 31.27
N PHE A 533 3.88 52.38 30.50
CA PHE A 533 3.16 53.61 30.10
C PHE A 533 3.21 53.77 28.57
N PRO A 534 2.35 53.02 27.80
CA PRO A 534 2.38 53.03 26.36
C PRO A 534 1.83 54.30 25.71
N THR A 535 1.05 55.10 26.43
CA THR A 535 0.45 56.35 25.98
C THR A 535 0.60 57.45 27.03
N THR A 536 0.96 58.67 26.61
CA THR A 536 1.04 59.82 27.50
C THR A 536 -0.26 60.66 27.36
N PRO A 537 -0.89 61.08 28.47
CA PRO A 537 -0.59 60.80 29.85
C PRO A 537 -1.47 59.67 30.42
N SER A 538 -0.85 58.59 30.85
CA SER A 538 -1.55 57.52 31.60
C SER A 538 -1.22 57.73 33.08
N LEU A 539 -2.24 57.92 33.92
CA LEU A 539 -2.11 58.09 35.38
C LEU A 539 -1.73 56.79 36.08
N PHE A 540 -1.95 55.62 35.42
CA PHE A 540 -1.68 54.29 36.03
C PHE A 540 -0.86 53.44 35.05
N PRO A 541 0.10 52.65 35.58
CA PRO A 541 0.86 51.72 34.77
C PRO A 541 -0.05 50.62 34.19
N HIS A 542 0.11 50.30 32.92
CA HIS A 542 -0.49 49.10 32.34
C HIS A 542 0.33 47.88 32.79
N TRP A 543 -0.15 47.21 33.84
CA TRP A 543 0.45 45.96 34.26
C TRP A 543 0.13 44.83 33.24
N PRO A 544 1.08 44.05 32.79
CA PRO A 544 0.80 42.86 32.03
C PRO A 544 0.05 41.86 32.95
N VAL A 545 -1.27 41.89 32.87
CA VAL A 545 -2.10 40.91 33.56
C VAL A 545 -2.13 39.63 32.72
N TRP A 546 -1.44 38.61 33.21
CA TRP A 546 -1.51 37.30 32.61
C TRP A 546 -2.68 36.53 33.23
N ASP A 547 -3.74 36.29 32.45
CA ASP A 547 -4.88 35.47 32.82
C ASP A 547 -4.72 34.06 32.28
N PRO A 548 -4.41 33.03 33.08
CA PRO A 548 -4.24 31.66 32.62
C PRO A 548 -5.56 30.96 32.26
N SER A 549 -6.72 31.54 32.53
CA SER A 549 -8.03 30.93 32.35
C SER A 549 -8.31 30.67 30.86
N TRP A 550 -8.05 31.64 29.98
CA TRP A 550 -8.27 31.49 28.55
C TRP A 550 -7.32 30.49 27.86
N PRO A 551 -5.99 30.51 28.11
CA PRO A 551 -5.10 29.44 27.60
C PRO A 551 -5.54 28.05 28.05
N LEU A 552 -5.91 27.88 29.31
CA LEU A 552 -6.39 26.60 29.83
C LEU A 552 -7.72 26.19 29.20
N ALA A 553 -8.64 27.11 29.00
CA ALA A 553 -9.92 26.87 28.34
C ALA A 553 -9.73 26.40 26.88
N LEU A 554 -8.84 27.05 26.12
CA LEU A 554 -8.51 26.66 24.74
C LEU A 554 -7.77 25.31 24.70
N LEU A 555 -6.86 25.05 25.64
CA LEU A 555 -6.21 23.76 25.77
C LEU A 555 -7.22 22.65 26.08
N ALA A 556 -8.12 22.89 27.05
CA ALA A 556 -9.18 21.96 27.42
C ALA A 556 -10.14 21.70 26.26
N PHE A 557 -10.51 22.75 25.53
CA PHE A 557 -11.34 22.63 24.32
C PHE A 557 -10.65 21.80 23.23
N THR A 558 -9.37 22.06 22.97
CA THR A 558 -8.58 21.29 21.99
C THR A 558 -8.45 19.82 22.43
N ALA A 559 -8.18 19.59 23.73
CA ALA A 559 -8.11 18.25 24.29
C ALA A 559 -9.46 17.51 24.17
N ALA A 560 -10.57 18.20 24.41
CA ALA A 560 -11.90 17.65 24.24
C ALA A 560 -12.14 17.24 22.77
N LEU A 561 -11.79 18.06 21.81
CA LEU A 561 -11.90 17.72 20.38
C LEU A 561 -11.07 16.48 19.98
N LEU A 562 -9.90 16.28 20.60
CA LEU A 562 -9.03 15.15 20.28
C LEU A 562 -9.41 13.86 21.01
N PHE A 563 -9.83 13.95 22.29
CA PHE A 563 -9.97 12.78 23.14
C PHE A 563 -11.42 12.35 23.38
N LEU A 564 -12.38 13.26 23.36
CA LEU A 564 -13.78 12.93 23.65
C LEU A 564 -14.37 11.85 22.70
N PRO A 565 -14.06 11.84 21.38
CA PRO A 565 -14.50 10.78 20.48
C PRO A 565 -14.06 9.39 20.93
N LYS A 566 -12.90 9.25 21.56
CA LYS A 566 -12.40 7.96 22.05
C LYS A 566 -13.27 7.42 23.19
N PHE A 567 -13.68 8.30 24.11
CA PHE A 567 -14.58 7.94 25.20
C PHE A 567 -15.99 7.64 24.72
N PHE A 568 -16.53 8.37 23.73
CA PHE A 568 -17.82 8.04 23.12
C PHE A 568 -17.79 6.68 22.41
N SER A 569 -16.67 6.36 21.76
CA SER A 569 -16.50 5.03 21.18
C SER A 569 -16.48 3.94 22.26
N ALA A 570 -15.74 4.15 23.36
CA ALA A 570 -15.75 3.23 24.50
C ALA A 570 -17.16 3.02 25.08
N ALA A 571 -17.88 4.13 25.30
CA ALA A 571 -19.24 4.09 25.78
C ALA A 571 -20.15 3.27 24.85
N LEU A 572 -20.02 3.45 23.54
CA LEU A 572 -20.76 2.68 22.55
C LEU A 572 -20.44 1.18 22.59
N ILE A 573 -19.14 0.83 22.70
CA ILE A 573 -18.69 -0.57 22.81
C ILE A 573 -19.25 -1.20 24.08
N ILE A 574 -19.19 -0.50 25.21
CA ILE A 574 -19.71 -0.98 26.51
C ILE A 574 -21.25 -1.14 26.45
N ALA A 575 -21.95 -0.12 25.96
CA ALA A 575 -23.41 -0.13 25.84
C ALA A 575 -23.94 -1.27 24.95
N ARG A 576 -23.16 -1.68 23.95
CA ARG A 576 -23.47 -2.82 23.07
C ARG A 576 -23.07 -4.19 23.64
N GLY A 577 -22.52 -4.25 24.84
CA GLY A 577 -22.01 -5.49 25.45
C GLY A 577 -20.76 -6.06 24.75
N ALA A 578 -20.15 -5.29 23.82
CA ALA A 578 -19.00 -5.74 23.04
C ALA A 578 -17.66 -5.62 23.78
N ALA A 579 -17.62 -5.05 24.98
CA ALA A 579 -16.40 -4.87 25.77
C ALA A 579 -15.67 -6.19 26.07
N ARG A 580 -16.38 -7.32 26.13
CA ARG A 580 -15.80 -8.67 26.28
C ARG A 580 -14.76 -8.98 25.19
N HIS A 581 -14.97 -8.50 23.98
CA HIS A 581 -14.03 -8.69 22.85
C HIS A 581 -12.80 -7.77 22.92
N TYR A 582 -12.67 -6.97 23.96
CA TYR A 582 -11.52 -6.12 24.29
C TYR A 582 -10.92 -6.46 25.67
N GLY A 583 -11.28 -7.65 26.21
CA GLY A 583 -10.82 -8.07 27.54
C GLY A 583 -11.63 -7.54 28.71
N GLY A 584 -12.80 -6.92 28.46
CA GLY A 584 -13.68 -6.33 29.47
C GLY A 584 -13.60 -4.80 29.54
N SER A 585 -14.59 -4.17 30.19
CA SER A 585 -14.73 -2.70 30.21
C SER A 585 -13.54 -1.97 30.86
N ILE A 586 -12.98 -2.51 31.93
CA ILE A 586 -11.85 -1.90 32.64
C ILE A 586 -10.61 -1.93 31.76
N ARG A 587 -10.29 -3.08 31.15
CA ARG A 587 -9.12 -3.22 30.26
C ARG A 587 -9.26 -2.38 28.99
N LEU A 588 -10.49 -2.25 28.45
CA LEU A 588 -10.79 -1.34 27.35
C LEU A 588 -10.42 0.11 27.70
N LEU A 589 -10.90 0.61 28.87
CA LEU A 589 -10.59 1.97 29.33
C LEU A 589 -9.10 2.17 29.60
N LEU A 590 -8.44 1.22 30.27
CA LEU A 590 -6.99 1.27 30.48
C LEU A 590 -6.21 1.29 29.16
N SER A 591 -6.65 0.51 28.16
CA SER A 591 -6.05 0.51 26.82
C SER A 591 -6.23 1.86 26.13
N ILE A 592 -7.38 2.52 26.29
CA ILE A 592 -7.62 3.86 25.74
C ILE A 592 -6.69 4.89 26.39
N PHE A 593 -6.55 4.89 27.73
CA PHE A 593 -5.63 5.79 28.40
C PHE A 593 -4.17 5.55 27.99
N ALA A 594 -3.73 4.29 27.93
CA ALA A 594 -2.39 3.94 27.50
C ALA A 594 -2.14 4.34 26.02
N GLU A 595 -3.14 4.16 25.18
CA GLU A 595 -3.10 4.61 23.77
C GLU A 595 -2.98 6.14 23.67
N MET A 596 -3.74 6.88 24.47
CA MET A 596 -3.66 8.34 24.50
C MET A 596 -2.25 8.82 24.85
N ILE A 597 -1.58 8.18 25.82
CA ILE A 597 -0.19 8.47 26.16
C ILE A 597 0.74 8.20 24.97
N VAL A 598 0.65 7.00 24.38
CA VAL A 598 1.48 6.62 23.23
C VAL A 598 1.25 7.56 22.05
N SER A 599 0.01 7.89 21.73
CA SER A 599 -0.35 8.81 20.64
C SER A 599 0.18 10.22 20.89
N THR A 600 0.10 10.72 22.13
CA THR A 600 0.63 12.03 22.52
C THR A 600 2.16 12.08 22.36
N LEU A 601 2.86 11.01 22.74
CA LEU A 601 4.31 10.91 22.56
C LEU A 601 4.73 10.77 21.09
N LEU A 602 3.93 10.15 20.25
CA LEU A 602 4.24 9.97 18.83
C LEU A 602 3.89 11.21 17.98
N ALA A 603 2.93 12.03 18.42
CA ALA A 603 2.43 13.14 17.62
C ALA A 603 3.50 14.19 17.25
N PRO A 604 4.35 14.69 18.18
CA PRO A 604 5.44 15.63 17.84
C PRO A 604 6.49 15.01 16.92
N ILE A 605 6.78 13.73 17.06
CA ILE A 605 7.73 13.02 16.22
C ILE A 605 7.18 12.99 14.77
N ARG A 606 5.91 12.58 14.59
CA ARG A 606 5.25 12.60 13.28
C ARG A 606 5.17 14.02 12.71
N MET A 607 4.84 15.02 13.52
CA MET A 607 4.85 16.44 13.12
C MET A 607 6.18 16.85 12.50
N LEU A 608 7.29 16.56 13.17
CA LEU A 608 8.62 16.94 12.68
C LEU A 608 8.97 16.24 11.36
N PHE A 609 8.66 14.95 11.23
CA PHE A 609 8.93 14.21 9.99
C PHE A 609 8.01 14.64 8.84
N HIS A 610 6.72 14.83 9.09
CA HIS A 610 5.79 15.30 8.05
C HIS A 610 6.16 16.72 7.60
N THR A 611 6.54 17.62 8.52
CA THR A 611 7.09 18.94 8.19
C THR A 611 8.29 18.82 7.26
N LYS A 612 9.25 17.95 7.59
CA LYS A 612 10.42 17.65 6.75
C LYS A 612 10.01 17.12 5.36
N PHE A 613 9.02 16.23 5.30
CA PHE A 613 8.55 15.68 4.03
C PHE A 613 7.90 16.76 3.16
N VAL A 614 7.00 17.57 3.71
CA VAL A 614 6.35 18.68 2.99
C VAL A 614 7.39 19.64 2.46
N PHE A 615 8.34 20.07 3.30
CA PHE A 615 9.40 21.00 2.94
C PHE A 615 10.28 20.48 1.79
N PHE A 616 10.79 19.25 1.90
CA PHE A 616 11.64 18.68 0.84
C PHE A 616 10.88 18.40 -0.46
N ILE A 617 9.60 17.99 -0.39
CA ILE A 617 8.80 17.77 -1.58
C ILE A 617 8.54 19.11 -2.30
N LEU A 618 8.24 20.16 -1.57
CA LEU A 618 8.07 21.50 -2.15
C LEU A 618 9.35 22.04 -2.78
N LEU A 619 10.53 21.71 -2.22
CA LEU A 619 11.84 22.01 -2.79
C LEU A 619 12.24 21.09 -3.98
N GLY A 620 11.37 20.22 -4.45
CA GLY A 620 11.61 19.39 -5.62
C GLY A 620 12.43 18.13 -5.36
N ARG A 621 12.70 17.74 -4.10
CA ARG A 621 13.44 16.52 -3.79
C ARG A 621 12.51 15.29 -3.88
N GLN A 622 12.89 14.36 -4.75
CA GLN A 622 12.11 13.12 -4.96
C GLN A 622 12.25 12.15 -3.78
N SER A 623 11.16 11.45 -3.50
CA SER A 623 11.16 10.28 -2.63
C SER A 623 11.45 9.04 -3.49
N GLY A 624 12.55 8.33 -3.22
CA GLY A 624 12.80 7.03 -3.83
C GLY A 624 11.73 6.00 -3.42
N TRP A 625 11.44 5.05 -4.31
CA TRP A 625 10.57 3.92 -4.01
C TRP A 625 11.45 2.82 -3.41
N GLY A 626 11.55 2.79 -2.06
CA GLY A 626 12.20 1.71 -1.34
C GLY A 626 11.25 0.57 -0.99
N ASN A 627 11.78 -0.63 -0.75
CA ASN A 627 10.99 -1.75 -0.23
C ASN A 627 10.41 -1.39 1.14
N GLN A 628 9.16 -1.75 1.34
CA GLN A 628 8.49 -1.61 2.62
C GLN A 628 8.88 -2.80 3.50
N GLN A 629 9.47 -2.53 4.66
CA GLN A 629 9.72 -3.57 5.66
C GLN A 629 8.37 -4.03 6.22
N ARG A 630 8.12 -5.33 6.14
CA ARG A 630 6.88 -5.95 6.64
C ARG A 630 7.11 -6.94 7.79
N ASP A 631 8.36 -7.26 8.09
CA ASP A 631 8.71 -8.15 9.18
C ASP A 631 8.67 -7.42 10.53
N ASP A 632 8.27 -8.11 11.59
CA ASP A 632 8.26 -7.58 12.97
C ASP A 632 9.68 -7.48 13.58
N ARG A 633 10.68 -7.25 12.75
CA ARG A 633 12.05 -6.96 13.20
C ARG A 633 12.07 -5.58 13.84
N GLY A 634 12.43 -5.54 15.13
CA GLY A 634 12.55 -4.30 15.86
C GLY A 634 13.60 -3.35 15.25
N THR A 635 13.40 -2.05 15.44
CA THR A 635 14.36 -1.03 14.97
C THR A 635 15.63 -1.08 15.81
N PRO A 636 16.83 -1.28 15.21
CA PRO A 636 18.09 -1.21 15.91
C PRO A 636 18.39 0.21 16.43
N TRP A 637 19.08 0.32 17.56
CA TRP A 637 19.48 1.62 18.15
C TRP A 637 20.27 2.50 17.15
N LYS A 638 21.18 1.91 16.39
CA LYS A 638 21.99 2.63 15.38
C LYS A 638 21.12 3.25 14.28
N GLU A 639 20.11 2.52 13.80
CA GLU A 639 19.18 3.01 12.80
C GLU A 639 18.27 4.10 13.38
N ALA A 640 17.75 3.91 14.59
CA ALA A 640 16.95 4.90 15.29
C ALA A 640 17.74 6.21 15.51
N PHE A 641 19.00 6.12 15.96
CA PHE A 641 19.88 7.28 16.13
C PHE A 641 20.12 8.02 14.81
N ARG A 642 20.43 7.29 13.75
CA ARG A 642 20.62 7.88 12.41
C ARG A 642 19.38 8.63 11.91
N PHE A 643 18.20 8.12 12.24
CA PHE A 643 16.93 8.67 11.73
C PHE A 643 16.42 9.84 12.58
N HIS A 644 16.49 9.74 13.91
CA HIS A 644 15.95 10.69 14.85
C HIS A 644 16.98 11.67 15.42
N GLY A 645 18.29 11.37 15.37
CA GLY A 645 19.35 12.10 16.08
C GLY A 645 19.37 13.61 15.80
N ALA A 646 19.18 14.01 14.53
CA ALA A 646 19.10 15.44 14.19
C ALA A 646 17.87 16.13 14.83
N GLY A 647 16.73 15.43 14.90
CA GLY A 647 15.53 15.94 15.57
C GLY A 647 15.68 16.02 17.08
N THR A 648 16.34 15.04 17.70
CA THR A 648 16.67 15.03 19.12
C THR A 648 17.59 16.20 19.47
N LEU A 649 18.65 16.42 18.69
CA LEU A 649 19.56 17.55 18.89
C LEU A 649 18.85 18.90 18.76
N PHE A 650 18.01 19.03 17.72
CA PHE A 650 17.19 20.24 17.55
C PHE A 650 16.31 20.50 18.78
N ALA A 651 15.65 19.47 19.32
CA ALA A 651 14.77 19.59 20.47
C ALA A 651 15.53 19.94 21.76
N LEU A 652 16.74 19.39 21.94
CA LEU A 652 17.61 19.74 23.09
C LEU A 652 18.03 21.21 23.02
N ILE A 653 18.46 21.70 21.87
CA ILE A 653 18.85 23.10 21.69
C ILE A 653 17.63 24.01 21.89
N TRP A 654 16.51 23.69 21.24
CA TRP A 654 15.26 24.45 21.33
C TRP A 654 14.75 24.53 22.76
N GLY A 655 14.68 23.39 23.46
CA GLY A 655 14.26 23.32 24.85
C GLY A 655 15.23 24.04 25.80
N GLY A 656 16.53 23.90 25.57
CA GLY A 656 17.56 24.57 26.36
C GLY A 656 17.49 26.10 26.24
N VAL A 657 17.36 26.62 25.01
CA VAL A 657 17.19 28.06 24.78
C VAL A 657 15.92 28.59 25.47
N LEU A 658 14.80 27.88 25.38
CA LEU A 658 13.58 28.31 26.04
C LEU A 658 13.63 28.21 27.56
N TYR A 659 14.26 27.18 28.10
CA TYR A 659 14.45 27.04 29.54
C TYR A 659 15.25 28.22 30.12
N LEU A 660 16.26 28.68 29.38
CA LEU A 660 17.10 29.83 29.82
C LEU A 660 16.40 31.17 29.65
N LEU A 661 15.63 31.38 28.58
CA LEU A 661 15.04 32.66 28.25
C LEU A 661 13.64 32.88 28.84
N ASN A 662 12.79 31.82 28.79
CA ASN A 662 11.41 31.87 29.29
C ASN A 662 10.99 30.52 29.88
N PRO A 663 11.36 30.21 31.13
CA PRO A 663 11.02 28.93 31.77
C PRO A 663 9.52 28.64 31.83
N ALA A 664 8.68 29.67 31.99
CA ALA A 664 7.23 29.50 32.06
C ALA A 664 6.70 28.94 30.73
N PHE A 665 7.13 29.47 29.60
CA PHE A 665 6.75 28.99 28.29
C PHE A 665 7.39 27.62 28.00
N PHE A 666 8.60 27.35 28.47
CA PHE A 666 9.22 26.02 28.36
C PHE A 666 8.34 24.94 28.97
N PHE A 667 7.77 25.16 30.16
CA PHE A 667 6.89 24.17 30.80
C PHE A 667 5.63 23.89 29.97
N TRP A 668 5.07 24.86 29.27
CA TRP A 668 3.94 24.66 28.36
C TRP A 668 4.26 23.78 27.17
N ILE A 669 5.46 23.89 26.58
CA ILE A 669 5.87 23.08 25.44
C ILE A 669 6.67 21.83 25.82
N SER A 670 6.98 21.65 27.12
CA SER A 670 7.79 20.52 27.60
C SER A 670 7.29 19.12 27.15
N PRO A 671 5.97 18.84 27.02
CA PRO A 671 5.51 17.55 26.49
C PRO A 671 5.94 17.32 25.03
N ILE A 672 6.02 18.40 24.22
CA ILE A 672 6.42 18.35 22.82
C ILE A 672 7.94 18.16 22.73
N VAL A 673 8.70 19.00 23.43
CA VAL A 673 10.16 18.92 23.49
C VAL A 673 10.61 17.58 24.06
N GLY A 674 10.01 17.14 25.16
CA GLY A 674 10.31 15.86 25.80
C GLY A 674 10.07 14.65 24.88
N SER A 675 8.97 14.68 24.13
CA SER A 675 8.68 13.65 23.13
C SER A 675 9.75 13.60 22.03
N LEU A 676 10.20 14.75 21.53
CA LEU A 676 11.24 14.84 20.49
C LEU A 676 12.62 14.42 21.04
N VAL A 677 12.97 14.78 22.26
CA VAL A 677 14.20 14.33 22.94
C VAL A 677 14.19 12.82 23.11
N LEU A 678 13.05 12.25 23.50
CA LEU A 678 12.87 10.81 23.70
C LEU A 678 12.56 10.05 22.38
N SER A 679 12.62 10.68 21.22
CA SER A 679 12.22 10.07 19.95
C SER A 679 13.01 8.81 19.59
N ILE A 680 14.30 8.73 19.96
CA ILE A 680 15.15 7.55 19.72
C ILE A 680 14.65 6.35 20.57
N PRO A 681 14.58 6.42 21.90
CA PRO A 681 14.07 5.31 22.70
C PRO A 681 12.60 4.98 22.36
N ILE A 682 11.74 5.96 22.13
CA ILE A 682 10.33 5.72 21.72
C ILE A 682 10.31 4.86 20.45
N SER A 683 11.09 5.20 19.43
CA SER A 683 11.15 4.44 18.17
C SER A 683 11.64 3.01 18.40
N VAL A 684 12.65 2.79 19.24
CA VAL A 684 13.19 1.46 19.54
C VAL A 684 12.19 0.63 20.35
N PHE A 685 11.64 1.16 21.44
CA PHE A 685 10.74 0.40 22.32
C PHE A 685 9.40 0.08 21.65
N THR A 686 8.82 1.02 20.90
CA THR A 686 7.54 0.80 20.21
C THR A 686 7.66 -0.21 19.06
N SER A 687 8.87 -0.43 18.51
CA SER A 687 9.11 -1.40 17.44
C SER A 687 9.29 -2.85 17.93
N ARG A 688 9.35 -3.09 19.25
CA ARG A 688 9.62 -4.43 19.80
C ARG A 688 8.35 -5.25 19.99
N ALA A 689 8.29 -6.44 19.40
CA ALA A 689 7.23 -7.41 19.63
C ALA A 689 7.16 -7.91 21.08
N SER A 690 8.31 -7.97 21.79
CA SER A 690 8.35 -8.39 23.19
C SER A 690 7.51 -7.50 24.11
N TRP A 691 7.49 -6.17 23.88
CA TRP A 691 6.65 -5.23 24.60
C TRP A 691 5.17 -5.38 24.19
N GLY A 692 4.89 -5.55 22.91
CA GLY A 692 3.54 -5.81 22.43
C GLY A 692 2.94 -7.07 23.07
N ASN A 693 3.69 -8.17 23.08
CA ASN A 693 3.28 -9.43 23.69
C ASN A 693 3.13 -9.36 25.22
N ARG A 694 3.96 -8.54 25.89
CA ARG A 694 3.82 -8.31 27.34
C ARG A 694 2.49 -7.61 27.66
N LEU A 695 2.16 -6.54 26.92
CA LEU A 695 0.90 -5.83 27.12
C LEU A 695 -0.32 -6.68 26.77
N ARG A 696 -0.21 -7.53 25.73
CA ARG A 696 -1.24 -8.53 25.43
C ARG A 696 -1.49 -9.49 26.60
N ARG A 697 -0.44 -10.01 27.22
CA ARG A 697 -0.58 -10.89 28.42
C ARG A 697 -1.25 -10.16 29.59
N TRP A 698 -1.07 -8.86 29.71
CA TRP A 698 -1.76 -8.04 30.72
C TRP A 698 -3.21 -7.73 30.32
N GLY A 699 -3.63 -8.14 29.10
CA GLY A 699 -4.96 -7.89 28.58
C GLY A 699 -5.19 -6.49 28.04
N LEU A 700 -4.08 -5.78 27.68
CA LEU A 700 -4.12 -4.44 27.07
C LEU A 700 -4.00 -4.52 25.56
N PHE A 701 -4.65 -3.58 24.87
CA PHE A 701 -4.72 -3.49 23.40
C PHE A 701 -5.21 -4.76 22.72
N LEU A 702 -6.12 -5.48 23.37
CA LEU A 702 -6.79 -6.61 22.75
C LEU A 702 -7.80 -6.14 21.70
N THR A 703 -7.93 -6.90 20.63
CA THR A 703 -8.92 -6.69 19.56
C THR A 703 -9.88 -7.87 19.47
N PRO A 704 -11.08 -7.67 18.90
CA PRO A 704 -12.03 -8.77 18.70
C PRO A 704 -11.43 -9.95 17.94
N GLU A 705 -10.60 -9.69 16.94
CA GLU A 705 -9.95 -10.69 16.10
C GLU A 705 -8.90 -11.53 16.84
N GLU A 706 -8.40 -11.05 17.96
CA GLU A 706 -7.45 -11.78 18.81
C GLU A 706 -8.13 -12.65 19.87
N ILE A 707 -9.31 -12.22 20.35
CA ILE A 707 -10.07 -12.97 21.36
C ILE A 707 -10.91 -14.07 20.71
N ASP A 708 -11.55 -13.74 19.59
CA ASP A 708 -12.32 -14.68 18.78
C ASP A 708 -11.90 -14.53 17.31
N PRO A 709 -10.78 -15.18 16.92
CA PRO A 709 -10.25 -15.05 15.58
C PRO A 709 -11.24 -15.56 14.53
N PRO A 710 -11.63 -14.73 13.55
CA PRO A 710 -12.39 -15.17 12.40
C PRO A 710 -11.69 -16.33 11.68
N ARG A 711 -12.48 -17.18 11.04
CA ARG A 711 -11.97 -18.41 10.41
C ARG A 711 -10.91 -18.12 9.36
N GLU A 712 -11.07 -17.05 8.60
CA GLU A 712 -10.10 -16.58 7.60
C GLU A 712 -8.74 -16.25 8.22
N LEU A 713 -8.71 -15.64 9.39
CA LEU A 713 -7.46 -15.28 10.08
C LEU A 713 -6.79 -16.50 10.73
N ARG A 714 -7.55 -17.48 11.19
CA ARG A 714 -7.01 -18.78 11.64
C ARG A 714 -6.36 -19.54 10.49
N GLU A 715 -7.08 -19.62 9.37
CA GLU A 715 -6.57 -20.25 8.13
C GLU A 715 -5.37 -19.50 7.54
N LEU A 716 -5.32 -18.17 7.68
CA LEU A 716 -4.15 -17.37 7.32
C LEU A 716 -2.92 -17.77 8.15
N ALA A 717 -3.08 -17.89 9.48
CA ALA A 717 -1.98 -18.27 10.36
C ALA A 717 -1.46 -19.68 10.05
N GLU A 718 -2.35 -20.66 9.85
CA GLU A 718 -2.01 -22.03 9.45
C GLU A 718 -1.32 -22.07 8.07
N SER A 719 -1.84 -21.27 7.12
CA SER A 719 -1.29 -21.20 5.77
C SER A 719 0.07 -20.50 5.74
N ASN A 720 0.30 -19.49 6.57
CA ASN A 720 1.62 -18.87 6.72
C ASN A 720 2.67 -19.92 7.12
N ALA A 721 2.41 -20.74 8.14
CA ALA A 721 3.32 -21.79 8.56
C ALA A 721 3.60 -22.83 7.44
N ARG A 722 2.60 -23.08 6.56
CA ARG A 722 2.73 -23.99 5.43
C ARG A 722 3.52 -23.39 4.26
N PHE A 723 3.27 -22.13 3.92
CA PHE A 723 3.88 -21.46 2.75
C PHE A 723 5.20 -20.77 3.06
N ASP A 724 5.56 -20.55 4.34
CA ASP A 724 6.89 -20.05 4.72
C ASP A 724 8.01 -21.03 4.31
N ARG A 725 7.69 -22.31 4.16
CA ARG A 725 8.60 -23.35 3.71
C ARG A 725 8.15 -23.90 2.37
N ILE A 726 8.15 -23.06 1.33
CA ILE A 726 7.99 -23.56 -0.04
C ILE A 726 9.22 -24.45 -0.30
N PRO A 727 9.03 -25.75 -0.59
CA PRO A 727 10.15 -26.64 -0.85
C PRO A 727 11.04 -26.06 -1.94
N SER A 728 12.30 -25.80 -1.62
CA SER A 728 13.27 -25.40 -2.62
C SER A 728 13.79 -26.66 -3.29
N PRO A 729 13.43 -26.95 -4.54
CA PRO A 729 14.10 -28.01 -5.27
C PRO A 729 15.58 -27.63 -5.36
N LEU A 730 16.47 -28.60 -5.24
CA LEU A 730 17.93 -28.43 -5.27
C LEU A 730 18.58 -27.90 -3.98
N ASP A 731 17.91 -27.87 -2.82
CA ASP A 731 18.46 -27.35 -1.55
C ASP A 731 19.21 -25.99 -1.67
N LEU A 732 18.85 -25.17 -2.65
CA LEU A 732 19.45 -23.87 -2.90
C LEU A 732 18.85 -22.82 -1.98
N PRO A 733 19.66 -21.86 -1.49
CA PRO A 733 19.17 -20.78 -0.65
C PRO A 733 18.14 -19.89 -1.37
N GLU A 734 17.34 -19.18 -0.59
CA GLU A 734 16.48 -18.12 -1.10
C GLU A 734 17.30 -17.12 -1.93
N GLY A 735 16.71 -16.57 -3.01
CA GLY A 735 17.42 -15.69 -3.93
C GLY A 735 18.20 -16.39 -5.05
N SER A 736 17.97 -17.69 -5.24
CA SER A 736 18.60 -18.50 -6.30
C SER A 736 17.67 -18.83 -7.47
N GLY A 737 16.60 -18.04 -7.67
CA GLY A 737 15.56 -18.33 -8.65
C GLY A 737 16.07 -18.52 -10.08
N PHE A 738 17.00 -17.68 -10.53
CA PHE A 738 17.62 -17.81 -11.85
C PHE A 738 18.34 -19.17 -11.99
N ILE A 739 19.09 -19.57 -10.95
CA ILE A 739 19.79 -20.87 -10.93
C ILE A 739 18.79 -22.02 -10.98
N LYS A 740 17.71 -21.93 -10.20
CA LYS A 740 16.61 -22.92 -10.22
C LYS A 740 15.99 -23.04 -11.61
N ALA A 741 15.68 -21.91 -12.28
CA ALA A 741 15.15 -21.92 -13.63
C ALA A 741 16.12 -22.46 -14.68
N ALA A 742 17.43 -22.30 -14.47
CA ALA A 742 18.44 -22.82 -15.38
C ALA A 742 18.67 -24.32 -15.19
N LEU A 743 18.68 -24.82 -13.95
CA LEU A 743 19.08 -26.20 -13.63
C LEU A 743 17.90 -27.16 -13.45
N HIS A 744 16.84 -26.73 -12.77
CA HIS A 744 15.73 -27.63 -12.46
C HIS A 744 14.81 -27.82 -13.66
N PRO A 745 14.62 -29.05 -14.18
CA PRO A 745 13.88 -29.29 -15.41
C PRO A 745 12.41 -28.85 -15.32
N GLU A 746 11.77 -29.09 -14.17
CA GLU A 746 10.38 -28.71 -13.96
C GLU A 746 10.18 -27.19 -13.90
N ILE A 747 11.07 -26.48 -13.19
CA ILE A 747 11.03 -25.02 -13.07
C ILE A 747 11.35 -24.38 -14.43
N ASN A 748 12.32 -24.92 -15.18
CA ASN A 748 12.62 -24.46 -16.53
C ASN A 748 11.41 -24.60 -17.45
N ALA A 749 10.74 -25.77 -17.43
CA ALA A 749 9.55 -26.02 -18.22
C ALA A 749 8.40 -25.08 -17.82
N LEU A 750 8.16 -24.89 -16.52
CA LEU A 750 7.16 -23.96 -15.99
C LEU A 750 7.44 -22.53 -16.48
N HIS A 751 8.65 -22.05 -16.25
CA HIS A 751 9.06 -20.70 -16.65
C HIS A 751 8.88 -20.47 -18.15
N ARG A 752 9.32 -21.40 -18.98
CA ARG A 752 9.17 -21.35 -20.45
C ARG A 752 7.70 -21.36 -20.87
N THR A 753 6.85 -22.12 -20.21
CA THR A 753 5.41 -22.18 -20.49
C THR A 753 4.74 -20.83 -20.17
N LEU A 754 5.14 -20.19 -19.08
CA LEU A 754 4.63 -18.87 -18.69
C LEU A 754 5.13 -17.73 -19.59
N LEU A 755 6.16 -17.96 -20.40
CA LEU A 755 6.64 -17.02 -21.40
C LEU A 755 5.80 -17.11 -22.68
N ALA A 756 5.12 -16.03 -23.05
CA ALA A 756 4.38 -15.97 -24.31
C ALA A 756 5.32 -16.11 -25.51
N ARG A 757 5.10 -17.08 -26.38
CA ARG A 757 5.81 -17.19 -27.66
C ARG A 757 5.38 -16.04 -28.56
N ARG A 758 6.30 -15.14 -28.90
CA ARG A 758 6.13 -14.20 -30.02
C ARG A 758 7.09 -14.57 -31.13
N PRO A 759 6.59 -14.87 -32.31
CA PRO A 759 7.43 -14.93 -33.50
C PRO A 759 7.87 -13.49 -33.82
N GLY A 760 9.03 -13.07 -33.37
CA GLY A 760 9.64 -11.81 -33.75
C GLY A 760 10.68 -12.02 -34.84
N LYS A 761 10.84 -11.08 -35.79
CA LYS A 761 12.00 -11.03 -36.68
C LYS A 761 13.26 -10.88 -35.80
N LYS A 762 14.04 -11.95 -35.65
CA LYS A 762 15.31 -11.93 -34.91
C LYS A 762 16.36 -11.26 -35.80
N SER A 763 16.85 -10.10 -35.37
CA SER A 763 18.02 -9.45 -36.00
C SER A 763 19.28 -10.30 -35.74
N LEU A 764 20.21 -10.31 -36.70
CA LEU A 764 21.51 -11.02 -36.56
C LEU A 764 22.30 -10.54 -35.33
N PHE A 765 22.32 -9.23 -35.11
CA PHE A 765 22.93 -8.59 -33.96
C PHE A 765 22.36 -9.08 -32.61
N LEU A 766 21.03 -9.31 -32.53
CA LEU A 766 20.41 -9.87 -31.35
C LEU A 766 20.79 -11.34 -31.11
N ARG A 767 21.18 -12.08 -32.15
CA ARG A 767 21.65 -13.47 -32.00
C ARG A 767 23.06 -13.51 -31.43
N GLU A 768 24.00 -12.70 -31.96
CA GLU A 768 25.37 -12.60 -31.47
C GLU A 768 25.41 -12.20 -29.98
N HIS A 769 24.71 -11.15 -29.65
CA HIS A 769 24.59 -10.73 -28.24
C HIS A 769 24.01 -11.81 -27.29
N ARG A 770 23.07 -12.59 -27.77
CA ARG A 770 22.48 -13.70 -26.99
C ARG A 770 23.45 -14.87 -26.80
N ASP A 771 24.19 -15.23 -27.84
CA ASP A 771 25.19 -16.28 -27.74
C ASP A 771 26.36 -15.84 -26.86
N GLU A 772 26.72 -14.57 -26.88
CA GLU A 772 27.68 -13.96 -25.95
C GLU A 772 27.23 -14.01 -24.49
N LEU A 773 25.97 -13.65 -24.21
CA LEU A 773 25.34 -13.77 -22.88
C LEU A 773 25.28 -15.23 -22.40
N LEU A 774 24.95 -16.15 -23.28
CA LEU A 774 24.94 -17.57 -22.95
C LEU A 774 26.34 -18.06 -22.60
N ASN A 775 27.37 -17.73 -23.40
CA ASN A 775 28.75 -18.08 -23.14
C ASN A 775 29.21 -17.45 -21.79
N LYS A 776 28.91 -16.20 -21.55
CA LYS A 776 29.19 -15.54 -20.26
C LYS A 776 28.56 -16.30 -19.08
N ALA A 777 27.28 -16.71 -19.20
CA ALA A 777 26.58 -17.48 -18.18
C ALA A 777 27.26 -18.83 -17.91
N LEU A 778 27.69 -19.53 -18.96
CA LEU A 778 28.31 -20.85 -18.86
C LEU A 778 29.73 -20.81 -18.28
N THR A 779 30.55 -19.85 -18.75
CA THR A 779 31.98 -19.78 -18.41
C THR A 779 32.26 -19.05 -17.11
N LEU A 780 31.60 -17.93 -16.86
CA LEU A 780 31.81 -17.10 -15.66
C LEU A 780 30.78 -17.38 -14.55
N GLY A 781 29.69 -18.07 -14.88
CA GLY A 781 28.65 -18.46 -13.93
C GLY A 781 27.61 -17.37 -13.64
N PRO A 782 26.55 -17.73 -12.85
CA PRO A 782 25.40 -16.86 -12.63
C PRO A 782 25.71 -15.61 -11.82
N ALA A 783 26.80 -15.60 -11.03
CA ALA A 783 27.21 -14.44 -10.23
C ALA A 783 27.85 -13.32 -11.07
N ALA A 784 28.37 -13.63 -12.25
CA ALA A 784 28.96 -12.66 -13.16
C ALA A 784 27.91 -11.91 -14.01
N LEU A 785 26.66 -12.37 -13.99
CA LEU A 785 25.55 -11.75 -14.69
C LEU A 785 24.90 -10.68 -13.84
N SER A 786 24.70 -9.49 -14.43
CA SER A 786 23.86 -8.46 -13.84
C SER A 786 22.38 -8.87 -13.86
N ASP A 787 21.56 -8.24 -13.03
CA ASP A 787 20.10 -8.46 -13.02
C ASP A 787 19.45 -8.21 -14.38
N HIS A 788 19.99 -7.27 -15.15
CA HIS A 788 19.53 -6.99 -16.52
C HIS A 788 19.81 -8.17 -17.46
N GLU A 789 21.03 -8.69 -17.45
CA GLU A 789 21.44 -9.84 -18.26
C GLU A 789 20.69 -11.12 -17.90
N LYS A 790 20.50 -11.38 -16.59
CA LYS A 790 19.64 -12.48 -16.13
C LYS A 790 18.21 -12.34 -16.63
N ASN A 791 17.63 -11.13 -16.57
CA ASN A 791 16.30 -10.86 -17.08
C ASN A 791 16.21 -11.04 -18.61
N GLU A 792 17.25 -10.72 -19.35
CA GLU A 792 17.28 -10.97 -20.80
C GLU A 792 17.23 -12.47 -21.10
N LEU A 793 18.02 -13.28 -20.42
CA LEU A 793 18.01 -14.73 -20.54
C LEU A 793 16.64 -15.30 -20.15
N LEU A 794 16.12 -14.93 -18.97
CA LEU A 794 14.79 -15.35 -18.50
C LEU A 794 13.65 -14.91 -19.42
N CYS A 795 13.80 -13.83 -20.17
CA CYS A 795 12.77 -13.37 -21.13
C CYS A 795 12.75 -14.13 -22.46
N ASP A 796 13.67 -15.04 -22.67
CA ASP A 796 13.80 -15.78 -23.93
C ASP A 796 13.69 -17.30 -23.72
N THR A 797 12.60 -17.87 -24.26
CA THR A 797 12.30 -19.30 -24.10
C THR A 797 13.39 -20.19 -24.74
N GLU A 798 13.94 -19.80 -25.90
CA GLU A 798 14.97 -20.58 -26.59
C GLU A 798 16.31 -20.52 -25.84
N MET A 799 16.65 -19.34 -25.27
CA MET A 799 17.87 -19.18 -24.51
C MET A 799 17.83 -19.97 -23.19
N MET A 800 16.70 -19.96 -22.51
CA MET A 800 16.53 -20.74 -21.27
C MET A 800 16.55 -22.25 -21.54
N GLU A 801 15.99 -22.69 -22.67
CA GLU A 801 16.09 -24.09 -23.09
C GLU A 801 17.54 -24.46 -23.43
N LYS A 802 18.22 -23.62 -24.20
CA LYS A 802 19.61 -23.83 -24.60
C LYS A 802 20.54 -23.83 -23.38
N LEU A 803 20.34 -22.87 -22.47
CA LEU A 803 21.11 -22.79 -21.23
C LEU A 803 20.93 -24.08 -20.38
N HIS A 804 19.68 -24.48 -20.13
CA HIS A 804 19.38 -25.73 -19.40
C HIS A 804 20.03 -26.94 -20.05
N LYS A 805 19.89 -27.08 -21.38
CA LYS A 805 20.45 -28.19 -22.13
C LYS A 805 21.98 -28.24 -22.00
N VAL A 806 22.63 -27.12 -22.26
CA VAL A 806 24.08 -27.04 -22.29
C VAL A 806 24.67 -27.25 -20.89
N LEU A 807 24.06 -26.73 -19.82
CA LEU A 807 24.50 -26.94 -18.45
C LEU A 807 24.53 -28.43 -18.06
N TRP A 808 23.58 -29.21 -18.55
CA TRP A 808 23.55 -30.65 -18.28
C TRP A 808 24.39 -31.50 -19.22
N GLU A 809 24.80 -30.96 -20.38
CA GLU A 809 25.63 -31.66 -21.38
C GLU A 809 27.14 -31.36 -21.24
N LEU A 810 27.50 -30.17 -20.80
CA LEU A 810 28.91 -29.81 -20.66
C LEU A 810 29.62 -30.65 -19.58
N PRO A 811 30.90 -31.03 -19.80
CA PRO A 811 31.75 -31.59 -18.75
C PRO A 811 31.84 -30.67 -17.54
N GLU A 812 31.89 -31.24 -16.34
CA GLU A 812 32.00 -30.49 -15.08
C GLU A 812 33.20 -29.54 -15.06
N GLU A 813 34.33 -29.95 -15.69
CA GLU A 813 35.55 -29.15 -15.79
C GLU A 813 35.37 -27.83 -16.58
N LYS A 814 34.44 -27.79 -17.54
CA LYS A 814 34.13 -26.62 -18.37
C LYS A 814 33.04 -25.72 -17.78
N LEU A 815 32.42 -26.15 -16.68
CA LEU A 815 31.41 -25.35 -15.98
C LEU A 815 32.03 -24.43 -14.94
N ALA A 816 31.49 -23.24 -14.79
CA ALA A 816 31.88 -22.35 -13.70
C ALA A 816 31.64 -23.02 -12.32
N SER A 817 32.49 -22.72 -11.36
CA SER A 817 32.48 -23.35 -10.02
C SER A 817 31.10 -23.33 -9.35
N LYS A 818 30.35 -22.27 -9.53
CA LYS A 818 29.02 -22.09 -8.96
C LYS A 818 27.97 -23.02 -9.59
N TRP A 819 28.09 -23.37 -10.86
CA TRP A 819 27.25 -24.38 -11.50
C TRP A 819 27.62 -25.80 -11.01
N ARG A 820 28.92 -26.08 -10.86
CA ARG A 820 29.41 -27.39 -10.36
C ARG A 820 28.90 -27.71 -8.96
N LEU A 821 28.76 -26.70 -8.09
CA LEU A 821 28.22 -26.90 -6.74
C LEU A 821 26.73 -27.24 -6.74
N CYS A 822 26.02 -26.93 -7.84
CA CYS A 822 24.58 -27.13 -7.96
C CYS A 822 24.19 -28.34 -8.83
N ILE A 823 25.10 -28.80 -9.71
CA ILE A 823 24.97 -30.00 -10.56
C ILE A 823 25.66 -31.20 -9.94
#